data_7c0669b196bd505ec63eeff67f0d1cb3
#
_entry.id   7c0669b196bd505ec63eeff67f0d1cb3
#
_cell.length_a   1.000
_cell.length_b   1.000
_cell.length_c   1.000
_cell.angle_alpha   90.00
_cell.angle_beta   90.00
_cell.angle_gamma   90.00
#
_symmetry.space_group_name_H-M   'P 1'
#
loop_
_entity.id
_entity.type
_entity.pdbx_description
1 polymer ?
#
loop_
_entity_poly.entity_id
_entity_poly.type
_entity_poly.pdbx_seq_one_letter_code
_entity_poly.pdbx_strand_id
1 'polypeptide(L)'
;MNISYNWLKEYVDFDLTPEEVAAALTSIGLETGSVEEVQTIKGGLEGLVIGEVLTCIPHPNSDHMHVTTVNLGQGEPVQIVCGAPNVAAGQKVVVATLGAKLYDGDECFTIKKSKLRGVESNGMICAEDEIGIGTDHAGIIVLPADAVPGTLAKDYYNIKSDYVLEVDITPNRADACSHYGVARDLYAYLVQNNKPTSLKKPSVDAFAVENHDLDINVTVENSEACPRYAGVTVKGVTVKESPEWLQNKLRIIGLRPINNVVDITNYIVHAFGQPLHCFDADKIKGGEVVVKTMPEGTPFVTLDGVERKLSDRDLMICDTEKPMCIAGVFGGLDSGSTETTKDVFIESAYFHPTWVRKTARRHGLNTDASFRFERGIDPNITIYCLKLAAIMVKELAGGTVSSEVKDICAAPAQDFIVELSYEKVYSLVGKVIPVETIKSIVTSLEMKITNEMAEGLILAVPPYRVDVQRDCDVIEDILRIYGYNNVEIPSTLKSSLTTKGEHDKSNKLQNLVAEQLVGCGFNEILNNSLTRAGYYEGMETYPSKNLVMLLNPLSTDLNAMRQTLLFGGLESISHNANRKNADLKFFEFGNCYYFNEEKKNPEKSLAAYTENYHLGLWVTGKKVSNSWAHADEESSVYELKAYVENIFLRLGLNMRNLVVGNLTDDIYAAALSVQTKGGKRLATFGIVTKKILKAFDIDNEVYYADLNWKELMKAIRSVKISYAEISKFPAVKRDLALLVDKKVQFAEIEKIAYETEKKLLKDVSLFDVYEGKNLEAGKKSYAVSFLLQDENQTLNDKMIDKIMSKLVKNLEDKLDAKLR
;
A
#
# COMPACT_ATOMS: atom_id res chain seq x y z
N MET A 1 -3.73 14.42 -6.03
CA MET A 1 -4.23 15.82 -5.83
C MET A 1 -4.06 16.59 -7.13
N ASN A 2 -5.11 17.32 -7.54
CA ASN A 2 -5.08 18.07 -8.80
C ASN A 2 -4.49 19.46 -8.59
N ILE A 3 -3.44 19.77 -9.36
CA ILE A 3 -2.73 21.06 -9.37
C ILE A 3 -2.92 21.70 -10.73
N SER A 4 -3.50 22.90 -10.75
CA SER A 4 -3.60 23.72 -11.97
C SER A 4 -2.26 24.38 -12.27
N TYR A 5 -1.78 24.19 -13.49
CA TYR A 5 -0.53 24.78 -13.96
C TYR A 5 -0.56 26.33 -13.99
N ASN A 6 -1.68 26.91 -14.45
CA ASN A 6 -1.84 28.36 -14.46
C ASN A 6 -1.95 28.95 -13.04
N TRP A 7 -2.64 28.24 -12.14
CA TRP A 7 -2.75 28.66 -10.75
C TRP A 7 -1.40 28.55 -10.03
N LEU A 8 -0.60 27.50 -10.34
CA LEU A 8 0.75 27.35 -9.82
C LEU A 8 1.65 28.54 -10.20
N LYS A 9 1.53 29.05 -11.44
CA LYS A 9 2.26 30.25 -11.93
C LYS A 9 1.93 31.54 -11.15
N GLU A 10 0.85 31.61 -10.44
CA GLU A 10 0.54 32.76 -9.59
C GLU A 10 1.44 32.83 -8.37
N TYR A 11 1.97 31.69 -7.92
CA TYR A 11 2.81 31.60 -6.73
C TYR A 11 4.30 31.49 -7.03
N VAL A 12 4.66 30.88 -8.13
CA VAL A 12 6.07 30.71 -8.52
C VAL A 12 6.27 31.04 -9.98
N ASP A 13 7.28 31.90 -10.25
CA ASP A 13 7.63 32.28 -11.62
C ASP A 13 8.48 31.18 -12.27
N PHE A 14 8.07 30.71 -13.44
CA PHE A 14 8.82 29.75 -14.24
C PHE A 14 8.44 29.78 -15.73
N ASP A 15 9.35 29.30 -16.55
CA ASP A 15 9.16 29.13 -18.00
C ASP A 15 9.43 27.66 -18.38
N LEU A 16 8.66 26.77 -17.80
CA LEU A 16 8.67 25.33 -18.08
C LEU A 16 7.31 24.95 -18.67
N THR A 17 7.28 23.97 -19.58
CA THR A 17 6.04 23.38 -20.07
C THR A 17 5.36 22.56 -18.96
N PRO A 18 4.06 22.22 -19.10
CA PRO A 18 3.38 21.35 -18.12
C PRO A 18 4.10 20.01 -17.90
N GLU A 19 4.62 19.40 -18.98
CA GLU A 19 5.37 18.13 -18.92
C GLU A 19 6.72 18.30 -18.21
N GLU A 20 7.40 19.43 -18.44
CA GLU A 20 8.66 19.73 -17.75
C GLU A 20 8.42 19.99 -16.25
N VAL A 21 7.30 20.64 -15.88
CA VAL A 21 6.90 20.80 -14.47
C VAL A 21 6.60 19.46 -13.83
N ALA A 22 5.87 18.58 -14.51
CA ALA A 22 5.58 17.22 -14.03
C ALA A 22 6.87 16.41 -13.80
N ALA A 23 7.81 16.49 -14.74
CA ALA A 23 9.11 15.82 -14.60
C ALA A 23 9.94 16.41 -13.45
N ALA A 24 9.93 17.74 -13.28
CA ALA A 24 10.61 18.42 -12.18
C ALA A 24 10.03 17.99 -10.82
N LEU A 25 8.72 18.04 -10.66
CA LEU A 25 8.02 17.61 -9.43
C LEU A 25 8.32 16.17 -9.09
N THR A 26 8.21 15.25 -10.07
CA THR A 26 8.52 13.83 -9.88
C THR A 26 9.98 13.65 -9.43
N SER A 27 10.91 14.40 -10.01
CA SER A 27 12.35 14.29 -9.69
C SER A 27 12.68 14.69 -8.25
N ILE A 28 11.85 15.51 -7.62
CA ILE A 28 12.00 15.99 -6.24
C ILE A 28 11.05 15.31 -5.24
N GLY A 29 10.40 14.22 -5.66
CA GLY A 29 9.58 13.38 -4.78
C GLY A 29 8.09 13.75 -4.71
N LEU A 30 7.60 14.59 -5.63
CA LEU A 30 6.18 14.84 -5.85
C LEU A 30 5.75 14.17 -7.17
N GLU A 31 5.53 12.86 -7.12
CA GLU A 31 5.21 12.06 -8.30
C GLU A 31 3.98 12.60 -9.02
N THR A 32 4.11 12.85 -10.32
CA THR A 32 3.02 13.32 -11.17
C THR A 32 2.56 12.16 -12.05
N GLY A 33 1.33 11.69 -11.83
CA GLY A 33 0.75 10.54 -12.52
C GLY A 33 0.23 10.88 -13.93
N SER A 34 -0.41 12.05 -14.09
CA SER A 34 -0.93 12.53 -15.37
C SER A 34 -0.80 14.03 -15.54
N VAL A 35 -0.78 14.46 -16.80
CA VAL A 35 -0.89 15.87 -17.21
C VAL A 35 -2.02 15.93 -18.22
N GLU A 36 -3.10 16.61 -17.88
CA GLU A 36 -4.29 16.69 -18.73
C GLU A 36 -4.60 18.15 -19.08
N GLU A 37 -4.84 18.44 -20.35
CA GLU A 37 -5.35 19.75 -20.77
C GLU A 37 -6.85 19.83 -20.44
N VAL A 38 -7.21 20.80 -19.63
CA VAL A 38 -8.58 21.11 -19.25
C VAL A 38 -8.99 22.43 -19.88
N GLN A 39 -10.00 22.40 -20.71
CA GLN A 39 -10.54 23.58 -21.37
C GLN A 39 -11.77 24.07 -20.56
N THR A 40 -11.89 25.38 -20.35
CA THR A 40 -13.05 25.99 -19.66
C THR A 40 -14.37 25.66 -20.35
N ILE A 41 -14.34 25.46 -21.66
CA ILE A 41 -15.46 24.96 -22.47
C ILE A 41 -14.96 23.73 -23.22
N LYS A 42 -15.68 22.61 -23.10
CA LYS A 42 -15.32 21.34 -23.74
C LYS A 42 -15.18 21.50 -25.26
N GLY A 43 -14.01 21.14 -25.78
CA GLY A 43 -13.67 21.33 -27.19
C GLY A 43 -13.09 22.70 -27.54
N GLY A 44 -12.94 23.63 -26.58
CA GLY A 44 -12.22 24.91 -26.73
C GLY A 44 -12.79 25.83 -27.82
N LEU A 45 -14.03 25.64 -28.25
CA LEU A 45 -14.66 26.32 -29.38
C LEU A 45 -13.86 26.20 -30.70
N GLU A 46 -13.15 25.10 -30.90
CA GLU A 46 -12.38 24.88 -32.13
C GLU A 46 -13.29 24.71 -33.34
N GLY A 47 -12.98 25.42 -34.42
CA GLY A 47 -13.77 25.43 -35.65
C GLY A 47 -15.01 26.31 -35.57
N LEU A 48 -15.19 27.08 -34.50
CA LEU A 48 -16.23 28.10 -34.39
C LEU A 48 -15.65 29.48 -34.70
N VAL A 49 -16.35 30.24 -35.49
CA VAL A 49 -15.96 31.61 -35.95
C VAL A 49 -17.13 32.57 -35.81
N ILE A 50 -16.80 33.86 -35.65
CA ILE A 50 -17.79 34.92 -35.72
C ILE A 50 -18.17 35.14 -37.18
N GLY A 51 -19.44 35.11 -37.49
CA GLY A 51 -19.98 35.38 -38.82
C GLY A 51 -20.93 36.59 -38.86
N GLU A 52 -21.16 37.14 -40.06
CA GLU A 52 -22.18 38.16 -40.31
C GLU A 52 -23.25 37.59 -41.24
N VAL A 53 -24.48 37.64 -40.86
CA VAL A 53 -25.60 37.20 -41.68
C VAL A 53 -25.89 38.28 -42.73
N LEU A 54 -25.48 38.03 -43.97
CA LEU A 54 -25.66 38.95 -45.10
C LEU A 54 -27.11 38.98 -45.60
N THR A 55 -27.70 37.78 -45.74
CA THR A 55 -29.10 37.61 -46.21
C THR A 55 -29.82 36.60 -45.30
N CYS A 56 -31.10 36.78 -45.09
CA CYS A 56 -31.95 35.85 -44.37
C CYS A 56 -33.28 35.77 -45.10
N ILE A 57 -33.61 34.67 -45.76
CA ILE A 57 -34.84 34.46 -46.51
C ILE A 57 -35.59 33.24 -46.00
N PRO A 58 -36.95 33.23 -46.06
CA PRO A 58 -37.71 32.07 -45.64
C PRO A 58 -37.31 30.82 -46.44
N HIS A 59 -37.29 29.67 -45.76
CA HIS A 59 -36.96 28.37 -46.40
C HIS A 59 -38.09 27.93 -47.33
N PRO A 60 -37.79 27.54 -48.60
CA PRO A 60 -38.87 27.23 -49.59
C PRO A 60 -39.79 26.05 -49.20
N ASN A 61 -39.34 25.16 -48.34
CA ASN A 61 -40.06 23.96 -47.90
C ASN A 61 -40.24 23.89 -46.38
N SER A 62 -40.22 25.01 -45.66
CA SER A 62 -40.42 25.07 -44.22
C SER A 62 -41.02 26.43 -43.79
N ASP A 63 -41.90 26.40 -42.84
CA ASP A 63 -42.61 27.55 -42.27
C ASP A 63 -41.85 28.22 -41.11
N HIS A 64 -40.85 27.60 -40.57
CA HIS A 64 -40.07 28.08 -39.40
C HIS A 64 -38.58 28.18 -39.65
N MET A 65 -38.04 27.63 -40.78
CA MET A 65 -36.62 27.75 -41.07
C MET A 65 -36.33 28.91 -42.02
N HIS A 66 -35.08 29.38 -41.94
CA HIS A 66 -34.53 30.41 -42.84
C HIS A 66 -33.28 29.90 -43.52
N VAL A 67 -33.09 30.30 -44.78
CA VAL A 67 -31.87 30.14 -45.53
C VAL A 67 -31.05 31.41 -45.40
N THR A 68 -29.91 31.34 -44.81
CA THR A 68 -29.02 32.47 -44.59
C THR A 68 -27.77 32.34 -45.44
N THR A 69 -27.21 33.49 -45.80
CA THR A 69 -25.83 33.59 -46.39
C THR A 69 -25.00 34.31 -45.33
N VAL A 70 -23.94 33.66 -44.87
CA VAL A 70 -23.11 34.14 -43.77
C VAL A 70 -21.70 34.42 -44.23
N ASN A 71 -21.22 35.62 -43.97
CA ASN A 71 -19.83 36.02 -44.21
C ASN A 71 -18.98 35.56 -42.98
N LEU A 72 -18.01 34.72 -43.21
CA LEU A 72 -17.08 34.24 -42.20
C LEU A 72 -15.75 34.98 -42.13
N GLY A 73 -15.67 36.15 -42.73
CA GLY A 73 -14.46 37.00 -42.74
C GLY A 73 -13.40 36.60 -43.75
N GLN A 74 -13.45 35.44 -44.28
CA GLN A 74 -12.55 34.93 -45.32
C GLN A 74 -13.28 34.03 -46.32
N GLY A 75 -12.91 34.11 -47.60
CA GLY A 75 -13.51 33.30 -48.65
C GLY A 75 -14.90 33.80 -49.07
N GLU A 76 -15.64 32.98 -49.84
CA GLU A 76 -16.99 33.28 -50.25
C GLU A 76 -18.00 33.06 -49.11
N PRO A 77 -19.10 33.90 -49.05
CA PRO A 77 -20.11 33.71 -48.04
C PRO A 77 -20.77 32.30 -48.09
N VAL A 78 -21.04 31.74 -46.93
CA VAL A 78 -21.46 30.33 -46.76
C VAL A 78 -22.97 30.27 -46.57
N GLN A 79 -23.66 29.36 -47.28
CA GLN A 79 -25.06 29.13 -47.09
C GLN A 79 -25.30 28.22 -45.88
N ILE A 80 -26.13 28.69 -44.93
CA ILE A 80 -26.49 27.95 -43.72
C ILE A 80 -28.01 28.02 -43.54
N VAL A 81 -28.61 26.87 -43.24
CA VAL A 81 -30.06 26.81 -42.92
C VAL A 81 -30.19 26.90 -41.40
N CYS A 82 -30.95 27.85 -40.90
CA CYS A 82 -31.15 28.09 -39.47
C CYS A 82 -32.63 27.97 -39.11
N GLY A 83 -32.94 27.26 -38.03
CA GLY A 83 -34.29 27.07 -37.49
C GLY A 83 -34.66 28.04 -36.36
N ALA A 84 -33.75 28.85 -35.91
CA ALA A 84 -33.94 29.72 -34.77
C ALA A 84 -34.87 30.92 -35.14
N PRO A 85 -35.80 31.28 -34.27
CA PRO A 85 -36.79 32.32 -34.58
C PRO A 85 -36.19 33.74 -34.57
N ASN A 86 -35.04 33.94 -33.96
CA ASN A 86 -34.39 35.26 -33.83
C ASN A 86 -33.34 35.57 -34.89
N VAL A 87 -33.14 34.70 -35.92
CA VAL A 87 -32.15 34.95 -36.98
C VAL A 87 -32.65 36.05 -37.93
N ALA A 88 -31.77 37.00 -38.24
CA ALA A 88 -32.05 38.10 -39.16
C ALA A 88 -30.81 38.58 -39.90
N ALA A 89 -30.98 39.20 -41.07
CA ALA A 89 -29.89 39.81 -41.81
C ALA A 89 -29.25 40.99 -41.02
N GLY A 90 -27.95 41.17 -41.16
CA GLY A 90 -27.16 42.16 -40.44
C GLY A 90 -26.65 41.76 -39.07
N GLN A 91 -27.09 40.62 -38.54
CA GLN A 91 -26.63 40.11 -37.21
C GLN A 91 -25.21 39.54 -37.26
N LYS A 92 -24.46 39.77 -36.19
CA LYS A 92 -23.23 39.07 -35.89
C LYS A 92 -23.56 37.82 -35.06
N VAL A 93 -23.07 36.65 -35.46
CA VAL A 93 -23.47 35.35 -34.94
C VAL A 93 -22.23 34.44 -34.75
N VAL A 94 -22.39 33.43 -33.90
CA VAL A 94 -21.37 32.36 -33.77
C VAL A 94 -21.73 31.23 -34.74
N VAL A 95 -20.75 30.85 -35.57
CA VAL A 95 -20.92 29.81 -36.62
C VAL A 95 -19.98 28.66 -36.40
N ALA A 96 -20.50 27.46 -36.23
CA ALA A 96 -19.76 26.23 -36.30
C ALA A 96 -19.51 25.83 -37.78
N THR A 97 -18.28 25.83 -38.20
CA THR A 97 -17.89 25.50 -39.58
C THR A 97 -17.88 23.98 -39.81
N LEU A 98 -17.75 23.57 -41.08
CA LEU A 98 -17.64 22.12 -41.39
C LEU A 98 -16.38 21.50 -40.73
N GLY A 99 -16.62 20.41 -40.00
CA GLY A 99 -15.57 19.73 -39.22
C GLY A 99 -15.52 20.15 -37.75
N ALA A 100 -16.17 21.27 -37.35
CA ALA A 100 -16.28 21.67 -35.97
C ALA A 100 -16.97 20.59 -35.11
N LYS A 101 -16.50 20.41 -33.88
CA LYS A 101 -17.09 19.48 -32.92
C LYS A 101 -17.85 20.25 -31.86
N LEU A 102 -19.08 19.88 -31.64
CA LEU A 102 -19.94 20.42 -30.58
C LEU A 102 -20.21 19.30 -29.57
N TYR A 103 -20.43 19.68 -28.30
CA TYR A 103 -20.53 18.73 -27.18
C TYR A 103 -21.83 18.97 -26.43
N ASP A 104 -22.56 17.87 -26.17
CA ASP A 104 -23.69 17.83 -25.24
C ASP A 104 -23.35 16.82 -24.13
N GLY A 105 -22.95 17.35 -22.98
CA GLY A 105 -22.42 16.51 -21.92
C GLY A 105 -21.19 15.71 -22.38
N ASP A 106 -21.28 14.37 -22.40
CA ASP A 106 -20.21 13.48 -22.88
C ASP A 106 -20.33 13.10 -24.35
N GLU A 107 -21.45 13.43 -24.98
CA GLU A 107 -21.65 13.19 -26.40
C GLU A 107 -21.00 14.27 -27.26
N CYS A 108 -20.45 13.85 -28.41
CA CYS A 108 -19.78 14.74 -29.35
C CYS A 108 -20.36 14.52 -30.75
N PHE A 109 -20.76 15.59 -31.40
CA PHE A 109 -21.14 15.53 -32.80
C PHE A 109 -20.34 16.49 -33.67
N THR A 110 -20.03 16.03 -34.89
CA THR A 110 -19.23 16.82 -35.84
C THR A 110 -20.13 17.46 -36.87
N ILE A 111 -19.97 18.77 -37.12
CA ILE A 111 -20.68 19.50 -38.13
C ILE A 111 -20.29 19.02 -39.52
N LYS A 112 -21.26 18.52 -40.26
CA LYS A 112 -21.06 18.00 -41.65
C LYS A 112 -21.96 18.76 -42.60
N LYS A 113 -21.54 18.81 -43.86
CA LYS A 113 -22.43 19.29 -44.96
C LYS A 113 -23.73 18.49 -44.90
N SER A 114 -24.83 19.17 -44.77
CA SER A 114 -26.17 18.57 -44.62
C SER A 114 -27.14 19.14 -45.65
N LYS A 115 -28.24 18.43 -45.87
CA LYS A 115 -29.34 18.90 -46.77
C LYS A 115 -30.62 18.89 -45.98
N LEU A 116 -31.04 20.07 -45.55
CA LEU A 116 -32.23 20.25 -44.72
C LEU A 116 -33.43 20.56 -45.61
N ARG A 117 -34.44 19.72 -45.67
CA ARG A 117 -35.62 19.79 -46.54
C ARG A 117 -35.34 20.23 -48.00
N GLY A 118 -34.21 19.70 -48.54
CA GLY A 118 -33.83 19.97 -49.93
C GLY A 118 -32.82 21.12 -50.14
N VAL A 119 -32.54 21.95 -49.15
CA VAL A 119 -31.58 23.04 -49.18
C VAL A 119 -30.28 22.68 -48.50
N GLU A 120 -29.14 22.97 -49.12
CA GLU A 120 -27.83 22.65 -48.53
C GLU A 120 -27.45 23.60 -47.38
N SER A 121 -26.94 23.06 -46.31
CA SER A 121 -26.35 23.77 -45.17
C SER A 121 -24.89 23.39 -44.99
N ASN A 122 -23.98 24.37 -45.00
CA ASN A 122 -22.55 24.19 -44.89
C ASN A 122 -21.99 24.73 -43.56
N GLY A 123 -22.70 24.53 -42.49
CA GLY A 123 -22.35 24.95 -41.14
C GLY A 123 -23.60 25.03 -40.27
N MET A 124 -23.44 25.52 -39.08
CA MET A 124 -24.52 25.72 -38.09
C MET A 124 -24.32 27.06 -37.37
N ILE A 125 -25.39 27.86 -37.27
CA ILE A 125 -25.38 29.04 -36.40
C ILE A 125 -25.80 28.57 -35.00
N CYS A 126 -25.08 28.91 -33.98
CA CYS A 126 -25.15 28.24 -32.67
C CYS A 126 -25.93 29.05 -31.62
N ALA A 127 -26.60 28.36 -30.71
CA ALA A 127 -27.14 28.88 -29.46
C ALA A 127 -26.08 28.81 -28.34
N GLU A 128 -26.37 29.41 -27.18
CA GLU A 128 -25.45 29.43 -26.05
C GLU A 128 -25.18 28.04 -25.47
N ASP A 129 -26.22 27.25 -25.30
CA ASP A 129 -26.14 25.91 -24.75
C ASP A 129 -25.42 24.93 -25.69
N GLU A 130 -25.57 25.12 -27.02
CA GLU A 130 -24.91 24.25 -28.02
C GLU A 130 -23.39 24.38 -28.05
N ILE A 131 -22.87 25.52 -27.58
CA ILE A 131 -21.41 25.75 -27.50
C ILE A 131 -20.92 25.85 -26.06
N GLY A 132 -21.78 25.65 -25.07
CA GLY A 132 -21.41 25.55 -23.66
C GLY A 132 -21.04 26.89 -22.99
N ILE A 133 -21.43 28.03 -23.55
CA ILE A 133 -21.19 29.36 -22.96
C ILE A 133 -22.33 29.88 -22.10
N GLY A 134 -23.52 29.28 -22.18
CA GLY A 134 -24.68 29.60 -21.40
C GLY A 134 -25.69 28.47 -21.41
N THR A 135 -26.93 28.79 -21.01
CA THR A 135 -28.02 27.80 -20.89
C THR A 135 -29.24 28.18 -21.79
N ASP A 136 -29.16 29.27 -22.53
CA ASP A 136 -30.27 29.73 -23.40
C ASP A 136 -30.31 28.93 -24.71
N HIS A 137 -31.46 28.26 -24.93
CA HIS A 137 -31.80 27.55 -26.16
C HIS A 137 -32.92 28.19 -26.97
N ALA A 138 -33.42 29.36 -26.53
CA ALA A 138 -34.57 29.99 -27.17
C ALA A 138 -34.24 30.60 -28.58
N GLY A 139 -32.94 30.76 -28.87
CA GLY A 139 -32.46 31.30 -30.14
C GLY A 139 -30.95 31.23 -30.31
N ILE A 140 -30.51 31.71 -31.48
CA ILE A 140 -29.06 31.81 -31.75
C ILE A 140 -28.43 32.95 -30.96
N ILE A 141 -27.13 32.87 -30.74
CA ILE A 141 -26.32 33.95 -30.15
C ILE A 141 -26.25 35.12 -31.13
N VAL A 142 -26.72 36.30 -30.69
CA VAL A 142 -26.57 37.54 -31.42
C VAL A 142 -25.54 38.40 -30.72
N LEU A 143 -24.41 38.62 -31.39
CA LEU A 143 -23.30 39.37 -30.84
C LEU A 143 -23.45 40.86 -31.07
N PRO A 144 -22.76 41.73 -30.31
CA PRO A 144 -22.65 43.15 -30.55
C PRO A 144 -22.20 43.48 -31.97
N ALA A 145 -22.65 44.64 -32.51
CA ALA A 145 -22.40 45.01 -33.88
C ALA A 145 -20.91 45.24 -34.23
N ASP A 146 -20.08 45.47 -33.24
CA ASP A 146 -18.63 45.65 -33.34
C ASP A 146 -17.86 44.32 -33.43
N ALA A 147 -18.53 43.17 -33.25
CA ALA A 147 -17.90 41.87 -33.41
C ALA A 147 -17.40 41.66 -34.84
N VAL A 148 -16.14 41.29 -35.00
CA VAL A 148 -15.47 41.21 -36.32
C VAL A 148 -15.66 39.83 -36.93
N PRO A 149 -16.30 39.72 -38.11
CA PRO A 149 -16.40 38.45 -38.81
C PRO A 149 -15.05 37.85 -39.15
N GLY A 150 -14.91 36.54 -38.94
CA GLY A 150 -13.69 35.80 -39.11
C GLY A 150 -12.84 35.67 -37.84
N THR A 151 -13.17 36.36 -36.77
CA THR A 151 -12.55 36.15 -35.47
C THR A 151 -12.91 34.75 -34.99
N LEU A 152 -11.92 33.98 -34.50
CA LEU A 152 -12.20 32.70 -33.88
C LEU A 152 -13.05 32.89 -32.61
N ALA A 153 -14.06 32.05 -32.41
CA ALA A 153 -14.92 32.16 -31.22
C ALA A 153 -14.13 32.02 -29.93
N LYS A 154 -13.11 31.15 -29.89
CA LYS A 154 -12.22 31.01 -28.75
C LYS A 154 -11.50 32.32 -28.37
N ASP A 155 -11.08 33.10 -29.35
CA ASP A 155 -10.40 34.37 -29.11
C ASP A 155 -11.39 35.44 -28.67
N TYR A 156 -12.59 35.50 -29.30
CA TYR A 156 -13.65 36.41 -28.93
C TYR A 156 -14.14 36.23 -27.48
N TYR A 157 -14.33 34.97 -27.06
CA TYR A 157 -14.75 34.62 -25.69
C TYR A 157 -13.56 34.47 -24.75
N ASN A 158 -12.30 34.72 -25.19
CA ASN A 158 -11.11 34.59 -24.38
C ASN A 158 -11.01 33.24 -23.67
N ILE A 159 -11.35 32.17 -24.39
CA ILE A 159 -11.31 30.81 -23.86
C ILE A 159 -9.86 30.43 -23.52
N LYS A 160 -9.61 30.12 -22.28
CA LYS A 160 -8.29 29.71 -21.80
C LYS A 160 -8.28 28.22 -21.57
N SER A 161 -7.25 27.56 -22.02
CA SER A 161 -6.91 26.22 -21.56
C SER A 161 -6.02 26.29 -20.32
N ASP A 162 -6.11 25.29 -19.48
CA ASP A 162 -5.20 25.06 -18.39
C ASP A 162 -4.76 23.60 -18.41
N TYR A 163 -3.69 23.29 -17.70
CA TYR A 163 -3.25 21.93 -17.53
C TYR A 163 -3.39 21.52 -16.06
N VAL A 164 -3.90 20.33 -15.84
CA VAL A 164 -4.00 19.73 -14.50
C VAL A 164 -2.94 18.67 -14.36
N LEU A 165 -2.10 18.85 -13.35
CA LEU A 165 -1.12 17.86 -12.94
C LEU A 165 -1.73 17.05 -11.79
N GLU A 166 -1.86 15.75 -11.96
CA GLU A 166 -2.26 14.84 -10.89
C GLU A 166 -1.02 14.48 -10.06
N VAL A 167 -0.87 15.14 -8.91
CA VAL A 167 0.27 14.93 -8.01
C VAL A 167 -0.12 13.97 -6.89
N ASP A 168 0.63 12.88 -6.74
CA ASP A 168 0.46 11.95 -5.62
C ASP A 168 1.25 12.43 -4.40
N ILE A 169 0.51 12.74 -3.32
CA ILE A 169 1.07 13.28 -2.09
C ILE A 169 1.16 12.18 -1.05
N THR A 170 2.36 11.80 -0.70
CA THR A 170 2.62 10.84 0.37
C THR A 170 2.20 11.42 1.73
N PRO A 171 1.81 10.57 2.71
CA PRO A 171 1.29 11.04 4.01
C PRO A 171 2.25 11.94 4.81
N ASN A 172 3.55 11.85 4.61
CA ASN A 172 4.56 12.67 5.27
C ASN A 172 4.71 14.08 4.65
N ARG A 173 4.23 14.27 3.40
CA ARG A 173 4.36 15.53 2.66
C ARG A 173 3.11 16.42 2.79
N ALA A 174 2.60 16.58 4.02
CA ALA A 174 1.48 17.47 4.33
C ALA A 174 1.70 18.91 3.86
N ASP A 175 2.94 19.37 3.87
CA ASP A 175 3.40 20.67 3.35
C ASP A 175 3.07 20.91 1.88
N ALA A 176 3.00 19.84 1.07
CA ALA A 176 2.71 19.90 -0.36
C ALA A 176 1.22 19.70 -0.70
N CYS A 177 0.32 19.63 0.30
CA CYS A 177 -1.12 19.44 0.09
C CYS A 177 -1.88 20.70 -0.41
N SER A 178 -1.21 21.56 -1.20
CA SER A 178 -1.76 22.79 -1.76
C SER A 178 -0.94 23.29 -2.95
N HIS A 179 -1.51 24.21 -3.75
CA HIS A 179 -0.76 24.85 -4.84
C HIS A 179 0.46 25.60 -4.32
N TYR A 180 0.35 26.34 -3.22
CA TYR A 180 1.48 27.05 -2.62
C TYR A 180 2.55 26.09 -2.08
N GLY A 181 2.12 24.95 -1.50
CA GLY A 181 3.05 23.92 -1.03
C GLY A 181 3.87 23.30 -2.18
N VAL A 182 3.22 22.96 -3.29
CA VAL A 182 3.89 22.49 -4.51
C VAL A 182 4.77 23.58 -5.11
N ALA A 183 4.33 24.85 -5.06
CA ALA A 183 5.11 25.98 -5.54
C ALA A 183 6.43 26.15 -4.77
N ARG A 184 6.45 25.92 -3.45
CA ARG A 184 7.68 25.95 -2.62
C ARG A 184 8.69 24.91 -3.07
N ASP A 185 8.26 23.70 -3.33
CA ASP A 185 9.14 22.63 -3.79
C ASP A 185 9.66 22.91 -5.21
N LEU A 186 8.79 23.35 -6.11
CA LEU A 186 9.18 23.75 -7.46
C LEU A 186 10.16 24.93 -7.44
N TYR A 187 9.94 25.90 -6.55
CA TYR A 187 10.86 27.02 -6.34
C TYR A 187 12.26 26.54 -5.94
N ALA A 188 12.35 25.61 -4.97
CA ALA A 188 13.64 25.06 -4.56
C ALA A 188 14.34 24.31 -5.70
N TYR A 189 13.60 23.56 -6.52
CA TYR A 189 14.12 22.92 -7.73
C TYR A 189 14.66 23.93 -8.72
N LEU A 190 13.92 25.03 -8.98
CA LEU A 190 14.32 26.06 -9.93
C LEU A 190 15.59 26.81 -9.47
N VAL A 191 15.66 27.17 -8.19
CA VAL A 191 16.86 27.79 -7.57
C VAL A 191 18.08 26.88 -7.74
N GLN A 192 17.95 25.60 -7.38
CA GLN A 192 19.04 24.63 -7.52
C GLN A 192 19.51 24.44 -8.97
N ASN A 193 18.61 24.55 -9.93
CA ASN A 193 18.92 24.45 -11.35
C ASN A 193 19.26 25.80 -12.01
N ASN A 194 19.51 26.84 -11.23
CA ASN A 194 19.87 28.21 -11.69
C ASN A 194 18.86 28.81 -12.68
N LYS A 195 17.59 28.47 -12.54
CA LYS A 195 16.51 29.06 -13.35
C LYS A 195 15.98 30.33 -12.68
N PRO A 196 15.67 31.38 -13.44
CA PRO A 196 15.05 32.58 -12.91
C PRO A 196 13.71 32.23 -12.26
N THR A 197 13.52 32.62 -11.01
CA THR A 197 12.32 32.30 -10.26
C THR A 197 12.09 33.25 -9.08
N SER A 198 10.87 33.39 -8.66
CA SER A 198 10.49 34.03 -7.40
C SER A 198 9.27 33.33 -6.81
N LEU A 199 9.20 33.25 -5.48
CA LEU A 199 8.03 32.72 -4.76
C LEU A 199 7.20 33.88 -4.24
N LYS A 200 5.88 33.88 -4.55
CA LYS A 200 4.95 34.95 -4.24
C LYS A 200 3.83 34.47 -3.36
N LYS A 201 3.41 35.29 -2.43
CA LYS A 201 2.27 35.03 -1.55
C LYS A 201 1.38 36.29 -1.55
N PRO A 202 0.05 36.17 -1.76
CA PRO A 202 -0.87 37.30 -1.71
C PRO A 202 -0.72 38.11 -0.41
N SER A 203 -0.71 39.43 -0.50
CA SER A 203 -0.69 40.29 0.71
C SER A 203 -2.02 40.23 1.44
N VAL A 204 -1.95 40.30 2.77
CA VAL A 204 -3.10 40.45 3.66
C VAL A 204 -3.11 41.81 4.35
N ASP A 205 -2.32 42.77 3.86
CA ASP A 205 -2.19 44.11 4.46
C ASP A 205 -3.47 44.92 4.34
N ALA A 206 -4.33 44.57 3.38
CA ALA A 206 -5.64 45.21 3.21
C ALA A 206 -6.68 44.79 4.28
N PHE A 207 -6.33 43.82 5.16
CA PHE A 207 -7.21 43.45 6.26
C PHE A 207 -7.30 44.58 7.27
N ALA A 208 -8.51 45.05 7.54
CA ALA A 208 -8.78 46.07 8.59
C ALA A 208 -10.13 45.76 9.26
N VAL A 209 -10.19 45.94 10.56
CA VAL A 209 -11.44 45.90 11.32
C VAL A 209 -12.15 47.24 11.11
N GLU A 210 -13.38 47.21 10.64
CA GLU A 210 -14.12 48.40 10.28
C GLU A 210 -15.11 48.83 11.34
N ASN A 211 -15.61 47.88 12.11
CA ASN A 211 -16.49 48.14 13.28
C ASN A 211 -16.43 46.93 14.25
N HIS A 212 -17.18 46.96 15.33
CA HIS A 212 -17.31 45.92 16.35
C HIS A 212 -18.79 45.55 16.58
N ASP A 213 -19.61 45.61 15.50
CA ASP A 213 -21.05 45.42 15.61
C ASP A 213 -21.47 43.96 15.73
N LEU A 214 -20.54 43.02 15.49
CA LEU A 214 -20.80 41.60 15.59
C LEU A 214 -19.58 40.91 16.23
N ASP A 215 -19.58 40.79 17.55
CA ASP A 215 -18.52 40.11 18.32
C ASP A 215 -19.02 38.75 18.77
N ILE A 216 -18.33 37.70 18.31
CA ILE A 216 -18.57 36.31 18.69
C ILE A 216 -17.39 35.85 19.55
N ASN A 217 -17.68 35.42 20.78
CA ASN A 217 -16.67 34.88 21.69
C ASN A 217 -16.23 33.48 21.26
N VAL A 218 -15.01 33.13 21.61
CA VAL A 218 -14.45 31.79 21.33
C VAL A 218 -13.85 31.23 22.61
N THR A 219 -14.27 30.02 22.96
CA THR A 219 -13.72 29.26 24.09
C THR A 219 -13.24 27.89 23.61
N VAL A 220 -12.01 27.53 23.95
CA VAL A 220 -11.43 26.21 23.66
C VAL A 220 -11.27 25.44 24.95
N GLU A 221 -12.15 24.47 25.22
CA GLU A 221 -12.08 23.64 26.43
C GLU A 221 -11.04 22.52 26.31
N ASN A 222 -10.77 22.02 25.10
CA ASN A 222 -9.80 20.97 24.87
C ASN A 222 -8.64 21.48 23.99
N SER A 223 -7.63 22.02 24.60
CA SER A 223 -6.44 22.56 23.95
C SER A 223 -5.48 21.50 23.40
N GLU A 224 -5.58 20.24 23.85
CA GLU A 224 -4.82 19.12 23.24
C GLU A 224 -5.36 18.81 21.84
N ALA A 225 -6.68 18.72 21.71
CA ALA A 225 -7.33 18.40 20.45
C ALA A 225 -7.39 19.61 19.49
N CYS A 226 -7.46 20.84 20.02
CA CYS A 226 -7.44 22.11 19.29
C CYS A 226 -6.36 23.03 19.85
N PRO A 227 -5.10 22.91 19.45
CA PRO A 227 -4.00 23.75 19.91
C PRO A 227 -4.14 25.21 19.50
N ARG A 228 -4.81 25.53 18.40
CA ARG A 228 -5.09 26.88 17.93
C ARG A 228 -6.45 26.98 17.25
N TYR A 229 -7.22 27.98 17.62
CA TYR A 229 -8.50 28.32 17.00
C TYR A 229 -8.57 29.82 16.77
N ALA A 230 -8.82 30.21 15.52
CA ALA A 230 -8.99 31.62 15.20
C ALA A 230 -10.30 31.83 14.44
N GLY A 231 -10.89 33.02 14.66
CA GLY A 231 -12.13 33.41 13.99
C GLY A 231 -12.26 34.92 13.83
N VAL A 232 -13.07 35.33 12.86
CA VAL A 232 -13.43 36.71 12.59
C VAL A 232 -14.84 36.80 12.03
N THR A 233 -15.56 37.87 12.31
CA THR A 233 -16.90 38.09 11.75
C THR A 233 -16.89 39.07 10.58
N VAL A 234 -17.72 38.81 9.60
CA VAL A 234 -18.04 39.75 8.49
C VAL A 234 -19.54 39.92 8.46
N LYS A 235 -20.00 41.15 8.61
CA LYS A 235 -21.42 41.53 8.68
C LYS A 235 -21.89 42.11 7.36
N GLY A 236 -23.15 41.83 6.95
CA GLY A 236 -23.78 42.40 5.78
C GLY A 236 -23.34 41.76 4.46
N VAL A 237 -22.99 40.46 4.47
CA VAL A 237 -22.65 39.74 3.25
C VAL A 237 -23.88 39.44 2.39
N THR A 238 -23.65 39.28 1.10
CA THR A 238 -24.64 38.80 0.14
C THR A 238 -24.14 37.51 -0.48
N VAL A 239 -24.75 36.41 -0.08
CA VAL A 239 -24.45 35.10 -0.65
C VAL A 239 -25.06 35.02 -2.05
N LYS A 240 -24.23 34.77 -3.04
CA LYS A 240 -24.58 34.67 -4.45
C LYS A 240 -23.61 33.74 -5.19
N GLU A 241 -23.85 33.55 -6.46
CA GLU A 241 -22.92 32.81 -7.32
C GLU A 241 -21.52 33.48 -7.31
N SER A 242 -20.49 32.67 -7.32
CA SER A 242 -19.07 33.13 -7.34
C SER A 242 -18.75 33.82 -8.70
N PRO A 243 -17.82 34.77 -8.74
CA PRO A 243 -17.32 35.30 -9.99
C PRO A 243 -16.66 34.18 -10.82
N GLU A 244 -16.74 34.31 -12.13
CA GLU A 244 -16.31 33.28 -13.09
C GLU A 244 -14.86 32.80 -12.86
N TRP A 245 -13.94 33.72 -12.57
CA TRP A 245 -12.54 33.34 -12.30
C TRP A 245 -12.37 32.38 -11.13
N LEU A 246 -13.17 32.54 -10.07
CA LEU A 246 -13.14 31.66 -8.89
C LEU A 246 -13.77 30.31 -9.23
N GLN A 247 -14.92 30.32 -9.91
CA GLN A 247 -15.57 29.11 -10.38
C GLN A 247 -14.64 28.28 -11.28
N ASN A 248 -13.95 28.92 -12.24
CA ASN A 248 -13.06 28.26 -13.18
C ASN A 248 -11.87 27.62 -12.48
N LYS A 249 -11.24 28.28 -11.49
CA LYS A 249 -10.17 27.68 -10.70
C LYS A 249 -10.62 26.42 -9.96
N LEU A 250 -11.82 26.43 -9.39
CA LEU A 250 -12.36 25.26 -8.69
C LEU A 250 -12.74 24.14 -9.67
N ARG A 251 -13.40 24.46 -10.79
CA ARG A 251 -13.77 23.47 -11.83
C ARG A 251 -12.55 22.77 -12.41
N ILE A 252 -11.47 23.49 -12.68
CA ILE A 252 -10.23 22.94 -13.24
C ILE A 252 -9.66 21.84 -12.36
N ILE A 253 -9.69 22.01 -11.04
CA ILE A 253 -9.21 21.01 -10.10
C ILE A 253 -10.25 19.92 -9.76
N GLY A 254 -11.42 19.95 -10.41
CA GLY A 254 -12.49 18.96 -10.27
C GLY A 254 -13.52 19.27 -9.18
N LEU A 255 -13.56 20.50 -8.66
CA LEU A 255 -14.55 20.91 -7.67
C LEU A 255 -15.74 21.59 -8.32
N ARG A 256 -16.95 21.32 -7.78
CA ARG A 256 -18.16 22.01 -8.18
C ARG A 256 -18.33 23.31 -7.39
N PRO A 257 -18.39 24.47 -8.03
CA PRO A 257 -18.71 25.73 -7.36
C PRO A 257 -20.11 25.69 -6.70
N ILE A 258 -20.25 26.36 -5.57
CA ILE A 258 -21.48 26.38 -4.77
C ILE A 258 -22.00 27.81 -4.63
N ASN A 259 -21.27 28.67 -3.92
CA ASN A 259 -21.56 30.10 -3.77
C ASN A 259 -20.27 30.83 -3.35
N ASN A 260 -20.29 32.15 -3.43
CA ASN A 260 -19.11 32.99 -3.19
C ASN A 260 -18.46 32.79 -1.80
N VAL A 261 -19.20 32.43 -0.75
CA VAL A 261 -18.67 32.24 0.59
C VAL A 261 -17.98 30.86 0.72
N VAL A 262 -18.68 29.80 0.27
CA VAL A 262 -18.15 28.44 0.32
C VAL A 262 -16.96 28.25 -0.64
N ASP A 263 -17.07 28.86 -1.82
CA ASP A 263 -16.02 28.74 -2.84
C ASP A 263 -14.71 29.46 -2.42
N ILE A 264 -14.80 30.53 -1.64
CA ILE A 264 -13.64 31.19 -1.01
C ILE A 264 -12.96 30.23 -0.04
N THR A 265 -13.70 29.49 0.79
CA THR A 265 -13.10 28.52 1.71
C THR A 265 -12.45 27.36 0.95
N ASN A 266 -13.10 26.86 -0.12
CA ASN A 266 -12.53 25.85 -1.01
C ASN A 266 -11.28 26.36 -1.75
N TYR A 267 -11.31 27.59 -2.23
CA TYR A 267 -10.13 28.21 -2.84
C TYR A 267 -8.93 28.23 -1.88
N ILE A 268 -9.11 28.66 -0.64
CA ILE A 268 -8.02 28.80 0.33
C ILE A 268 -7.46 27.42 0.73
N VAL A 269 -8.30 26.41 0.88
CA VAL A 269 -7.84 25.06 1.23
C VAL A 269 -6.95 24.48 0.11
N HIS A 270 -7.29 24.72 -1.15
CA HIS A 270 -6.50 24.26 -2.27
C HIS A 270 -5.32 25.17 -2.61
N ALA A 271 -5.42 26.47 -2.26
CA ALA A 271 -4.33 27.43 -2.41
C ALA A 271 -3.21 27.21 -1.41
N PHE A 272 -3.55 27.08 -0.12
CA PHE A 272 -2.60 27.15 1.01
C PHE A 272 -2.62 25.96 1.95
N GLY A 273 -3.52 24.99 1.74
CA GLY A 273 -3.62 23.80 2.57
C GLY A 273 -4.30 24.00 3.93
N GLN A 274 -4.87 25.18 4.19
CA GLN A 274 -5.59 25.51 5.41
C GLN A 274 -7.10 25.32 5.20
N PRO A 275 -7.73 24.28 5.77
CA PRO A 275 -9.19 24.19 5.74
C PRO A 275 -9.80 25.29 6.59
N LEU A 276 -10.84 25.94 6.03
CA LEU A 276 -11.64 26.97 6.69
C LEU A 276 -13.09 26.49 6.78
N HIS A 277 -13.81 26.99 7.78
CA HIS A 277 -15.26 26.83 7.83
C HIS A 277 -15.95 28.18 7.99
N CYS A 278 -17.13 28.32 7.40
CA CYS A 278 -17.90 29.55 7.48
C CYS A 278 -19.28 29.24 8.06
N PHE A 279 -19.53 29.73 9.26
CA PHE A 279 -20.81 29.62 9.95
C PHE A 279 -21.72 30.81 9.64
N ASP A 280 -23.01 30.55 9.55
CA ASP A 280 -24.02 31.61 9.63
C ASP A 280 -24.04 32.15 11.08
N ALA A 281 -23.65 33.40 11.25
CA ALA A 281 -23.49 34.01 12.56
C ALA A 281 -24.80 34.08 13.36
N ASP A 282 -25.93 34.23 12.69
CA ASP A 282 -27.26 34.27 13.33
C ASP A 282 -27.66 32.93 13.93
N LYS A 283 -27.05 31.86 13.43
CA LYS A 283 -27.26 30.48 13.93
C LYS A 283 -26.39 30.13 15.12
N ILE A 284 -25.40 30.93 15.47
CA ILE A 284 -24.53 30.73 16.64
C ILE A 284 -25.25 31.22 17.88
N LYS A 285 -25.89 30.31 18.62
CA LYS A 285 -26.67 30.68 19.80
C LYS A 285 -25.74 31.14 20.96
N GLY A 286 -26.18 32.20 21.65
CA GLY A 286 -25.41 32.81 22.72
C GLY A 286 -24.26 33.69 22.27
N GLY A 287 -24.00 33.86 20.97
CA GLY A 287 -22.87 34.63 20.46
C GLY A 287 -21.50 34.09 20.87
N GLU A 288 -21.40 32.78 21.07
CA GLU A 288 -20.17 32.12 21.51
C GLU A 288 -19.96 30.81 20.77
N VAL A 289 -18.73 30.57 20.32
CA VAL A 289 -18.25 29.31 19.80
C VAL A 289 -17.44 28.58 20.88
N VAL A 290 -17.83 27.35 21.21
CA VAL A 290 -17.18 26.50 22.21
C VAL A 290 -16.61 25.24 21.56
N VAL A 291 -15.30 25.09 21.60
CA VAL A 291 -14.63 23.91 21.04
C VAL A 291 -14.41 22.88 22.15
N LYS A 292 -15.18 21.79 22.12
CA LYS A 292 -15.22 20.76 23.16
C LYS A 292 -15.60 19.39 22.63
N THR A 293 -15.50 18.37 23.48
CA THR A 293 -16.09 17.03 23.20
C THR A 293 -17.52 16.97 23.76
N MET A 294 -18.31 16.04 23.21
CA MET A 294 -19.68 15.80 23.64
C MET A 294 -19.80 14.43 24.35
N PRO A 295 -20.83 14.21 25.16
CA PRO A 295 -21.10 12.89 25.73
C PRO A 295 -21.24 11.80 24.68
N GLU A 296 -20.76 10.58 24.99
CA GLU A 296 -20.87 9.40 24.14
C GLU A 296 -22.31 9.17 23.67
N GLY A 297 -22.51 8.94 22.38
CA GLY A 297 -23.82 8.65 21.77
C GLY A 297 -24.66 9.90 21.46
N THR A 298 -24.16 11.11 21.67
CA THR A 298 -24.87 12.34 21.28
C THR A 298 -25.23 12.32 19.78
N PRO A 299 -26.50 12.49 19.39
CA PRO A 299 -26.90 12.51 18.00
C PRO A 299 -26.45 13.82 17.32
N PHE A 300 -25.98 13.72 16.10
CA PHE A 300 -25.54 14.85 15.28
C PHE A 300 -25.83 14.60 13.79
N VAL A 301 -26.47 15.55 13.12
CA VAL A 301 -26.76 15.45 11.69
C VAL A 301 -25.72 16.25 10.90
N THR A 302 -24.99 15.56 10.04
CA THR A 302 -23.97 16.14 9.17
C THR A 302 -24.56 16.72 7.88
N LEU A 303 -23.76 17.51 7.12
CA LEU A 303 -24.17 18.18 5.88
C LEU A 303 -24.73 17.22 4.82
N ASP A 304 -24.36 15.95 4.84
CA ASP A 304 -24.89 14.90 3.98
C ASP A 304 -26.28 14.38 4.40
N GLY A 305 -26.85 14.96 5.46
CA GLY A 305 -28.16 14.58 6.00
C GLY A 305 -28.15 13.29 6.83
N VAL A 306 -26.97 12.72 7.11
CA VAL A 306 -26.85 11.48 7.87
C VAL A 306 -26.76 11.79 9.36
N GLU A 307 -27.62 11.13 10.18
CA GLU A 307 -27.52 11.18 11.63
C GLU A 307 -26.38 10.26 12.10
N ARG A 308 -25.47 10.81 12.87
CA ARG A 308 -24.33 10.11 13.45
C ARG A 308 -24.37 10.17 14.97
N LYS A 309 -23.85 9.13 15.62
CA LYS A 309 -23.66 9.10 17.08
C LYS A 309 -22.23 9.49 17.40
N LEU A 310 -22.05 10.59 18.09
CA LEU A 310 -20.75 11.10 18.47
C LEU A 310 -20.11 10.22 19.56
N SER A 311 -18.79 10.14 19.53
CA SER A 311 -18.00 9.61 20.65
C SER A 311 -17.58 10.74 21.58
N ASP A 312 -17.33 10.42 22.85
CA ASP A 312 -16.72 11.31 23.83
C ASP A 312 -15.31 11.78 23.47
N ARG A 313 -14.74 11.20 22.39
CA ARG A 313 -13.45 11.55 21.79
C ARG A 313 -13.56 12.26 20.45
N ASP A 314 -14.75 12.65 20.05
CA ASP A 314 -14.95 13.49 18.88
C ASP A 314 -14.92 14.94 19.30
N LEU A 315 -13.98 15.70 18.72
CA LEU A 315 -13.92 17.14 18.95
C LEU A 315 -15.01 17.82 18.14
N MET A 316 -15.78 18.67 18.81
CA MET A 316 -16.90 19.38 18.20
C MET A 316 -16.71 20.88 18.35
N ILE A 317 -17.16 21.60 17.34
CA ILE A 317 -17.38 23.03 17.42
C ILE A 317 -18.86 23.21 17.76
N CYS A 318 -19.14 23.83 18.88
CA CYS A 318 -20.47 24.02 19.45
C CYS A 318 -20.80 25.50 19.55
N ASP A 319 -22.06 25.82 19.62
CA ASP A 319 -22.53 27.04 20.25
C ASP A 319 -22.82 26.81 21.77
N THR A 320 -23.50 27.70 22.45
CA THR A 320 -23.84 27.54 23.88
C THR A 320 -24.89 26.43 24.10
N GLU A 321 -25.60 25.96 23.08
CA GLU A 321 -26.72 25.03 23.19
C GLU A 321 -26.44 23.68 22.56
N LYS A 322 -25.82 23.66 21.37
CA LYS A 322 -25.69 22.44 20.54
C LYS A 322 -24.39 22.35 19.76
N PRO A 323 -23.99 21.13 19.31
CA PRO A 323 -22.89 20.95 18.38
C PRO A 323 -23.25 21.47 16.98
N MET A 324 -22.29 22.11 16.32
CA MET A 324 -22.46 22.72 15.00
C MET A 324 -21.60 22.05 13.92
N CYS A 325 -20.42 21.52 14.27
CA CYS A 325 -19.50 20.94 13.31
C CYS A 325 -18.62 19.89 13.99
N ILE A 326 -18.29 18.80 13.29
CA ILE A 326 -17.23 17.87 13.69
C ILE A 326 -15.90 18.52 13.31
N ALA A 327 -15.14 18.97 14.31
CA ALA A 327 -13.93 19.78 14.13
C ALA A 327 -12.93 19.14 13.16
N GLY A 328 -12.61 19.85 12.08
CA GLY A 328 -11.67 19.43 11.05
C GLY A 328 -12.11 18.24 10.19
N VAL A 329 -13.36 17.78 10.32
CA VAL A 329 -13.88 16.64 9.58
C VAL A 329 -15.08 17.03 8.69
N PHE A 330 -16.22 17.43 9.30
CA PHE A 330 -17.41 17.69 8.52
C PHE A 330 -18.40 18.61 9.22
N GLY A 331 -18.99 19.54 8.48
CA GLY A 331 -19.97 20.51 9.00
C GLY A 331 -21.31 19.86 9.35
N GLY A 332 -22.07 20.54 10.21
CA GLY A 332 -23.44 20.18 10.52
C GLY A 332 -24.46 20.82 9.56
N LEU A 333 -25.60 20.16 9.40
CA LEU A 333 -26.63 20.57 8.44
C LEU A 333 -27.19 21.98 8.74
N ASP A 334 -27.35 22.32 10.01
CA ASP A 334 -28.07 23.53 10.43
C ASP A 334 -27.20 24.79 10.54
N SER A 335 -25.86 24.65 10.60
CA SER A 335 -24.95 25.75 10.98
C SER A 335 -24.28 26.45 9.79
N GLY A 336 -24.34 25.85 8.61
CA GLY A 336 -23.70 26.37 7.41
C GLY A 336 -24.38 27.62 6.84
N SER A 337 -23.63 28.34 5.99
CA SER A 337 -24.15 29.49 5.24
C SER A 337 -25.16 29.06 4.16
N THR A 338 -26.18 29.83 3.97
CA THR A 338 -27.22 29.65 2.98
C THR A 338 -27.39 30.93 2.15
N GLU A 339 -28.23 30.91 1.09
CA GLU A 339 -28.51 32.10 0.28
C GLU A 339 -29.13 33.28 1.07
N THR A 340 -29.70 32.98 2.24
CA THR A 340 -30.31 34.01 3.11
C THR A 340 -29.34 34.54 4.18
N THR A 341 -28.14 33.95 4.31
CA THR A 341 -27.16 34.38 5.30
C THR A 341 -26.66 35.79 5.04
N LYS A 342 -26.66 36.62 6.09
CA LYS A 342 -26.28 38.02 6.06
C LYS A 342 -24.97 38.27 6.81
N ASP A 343 -24.71 37.51 7.85
CA ASP A 343 -23.59 37.69 8.73
C ASP A 343 -22.85 36.35 8.87
N VAL A 344 -21.55 36.35 8.76
CA VAL A 344 -20.75 35.13 8.78
C VAL A 344 -19.64 35.19 9.84
N PHE A 345 -19.40 34.06 10.48
CA PHE A 345 -18.23 33.80 11.30
C PHE A 345 -17.30 32.87 10.56
N ILE A 346 -16.11 33.33 10.22
CA ILE A 346 -15.10 32.59 9.50
C ILE A 346 -14.15 31.97 10.52
N GLU A 347 -14.00 30.63 10.44
CA GLU A 347 -13.10 29.83 11.26
C GLU A 347 -11.82 29.49 10.50
N SER A 348 -10.69 29.60 11.20
CA SER A 348 -9.40 29.03 10.76
C SER A 348 -8.71 28.43 11.97
N ALA A 349 -8.56 27.11 11.99
CA ALA A 349 -8.05 26.42 13.18
C ALA A 349 -6.91 25.45 12.85
N TYR A 350 -6.18 25.05 13.89
CA TYR A 350 -5.25 23.92 13.85
C TYR A 350 -5.78 22.85 14.82
N PHE A 351 -6.24 21.74 14.25
CA PHE A 351 -6.69 20.58 15.02
C PHE A 351 -5.60 19.50 15.04
N HIS A 352 -5.48 18.81 16.17
CA HIS A 352 -4.46 17.79 16.35
C HIS A 352 -4.68 16.60 15.38
N PRO A 353 -3.70 16.21 14.55
CA PRO A 353 -3.85 15.22 13.49
C PRO A 353 -4.44 13.88 13.93
N THR A 354 -4.01 13.38 15.10
CA THR A 354 -4.49 12.09 15.62
C THR A 354 -5.96 12.11 16.00
N TRP A 355 -6.47 13.25 16.54
CA TRP A 355 -7.87 13.41 16.89
C TRP A 355 -8.73 13.38 15.61
N VAL A 356 -8.39 14.21 14.63
CA VAL A 356 -9.10 14.28 13.35
C VAL A 356 -9.12 12.91 12.66
N ARG A 357 -7.95 12.24 12.55
CA ARG A 357 -7.84 10.91 11.94
C ARG A 357 -8.72 9.86 12.60
N LYS A 358 -8.75 9.82 13.94
CA LYS A 358 -9.56 8.85 14.70
C LYS A 358 -11.04 9.11 14.50
N THR A 359 -11.47 10.36 14.53
CA THR A 359 -12.86 10.78 14.32
C THR A 359 -13.30 10.51 12.89
N ALA A 360 -12.54 10.92 11.88
CA ALA A 360 -12.84 10.67 10.47
C ALA A 360 -13.01 9.18 10.18
N ARG A 361 -12.12 8.33 10.67
CA ARG A 361 -12.22 6.86 10.54
C ARG A 361 -13.42 6.26 11.25
N ARG A 362 -13.74 6.75 12.45
CA ARG A 362 -14.90 6.27 13.24
C ARG A 362 -16.20 6.48 12.49
N HIS A 363 -16.32 7.64 11.86
CA HIS A 363 -17.54 8.00 11.12
C HIS A 363 -17.51 7.62 9.63
N GLY A 364 -16.39 7.06 9.13
CA GLY A 364 -16.22 6.73 7.71
C GLY A 364 -16.22 7.95 6.80
N LEU A 365 -15.78 9.12 7.31
CA LEU A 365 -15.73 10.39 6.60
C LEU A 365 -14.33 10.64 6.06
N ASN A 366 -14.23 10.87 4.75
CA ASN A 366 -13.00 11.29 4.10
C ASN A 366 -13.28 12.58 3.32
N THR A 367 -12.86 13.71 3.85
CA THR A 367 -13.07 15.04 3.29
C THR A 367 -11.75 15.74 3.00
N ASP A 368 -11.77 16.76 2.16
CA ASP A 368 -10.60 17.61 1.88
C ASP A 368 -10.00 18.22 3.16
N ALA A 369 -10.82 18.55 4.13
CA ALA A 369 -10.40 19.04 5.42
C ALA A 369 -9.73 17.94 6.26
N SER A 370 -10.39 16.78 6.44
CA SER A 370 -9.83 15.68 7.22
C SER A 370 -8.53 15.14 6.60
N PHE A 371 -8.46 15.07 5.28
CA PHE A 371 -7.26 14.66 4.55
C PHE A 371 -6.03 15.52 4.90
N ARG A 372 -6.22 16.84 5.04
CA ARG A 372 -5.13 17.77 5.39
C ARG A 372 -4.84 17.77 6.88
N PHE A 373 -5.84 17.89 7.72
CA PHE A 373 -5.65 17.92 9.16
C PHE A 373 -5.01 16.63 9.72
N GLU A 374 -5.43 15.45 9.22
CA GLU A 374 -4.88 14.17 9.71
C GLU A 374 -3.40 13.97 9.37
N ARG A 375 -2.88 14.70 8.38
CA ARG A 375 -1.46 14.68 8.00
C ARG A 375 -0.64 15.75 8.72
N GLY A 376 -1.31 16.76 9.25
CA GLY A 376 -0.70 17.96 9.86
C GLY A 376 -0.61 19.11 8.87
N ILE A 377 -1.23 20.21 9.21
CA ILE A 377 -1.18 21.46 8.44
C ILE A 377 -0.17 22.42 9.11
N ASP A 378 0.12 23.55 8.45
CA ASP A 378 0.93 24.60 9.03
C ASP A 378 0.19 25.33 10.17
N PRO A 379 0.58 25.17 11.44
CA PRO A 379 -0.09 25.84 12.56
C PRO A 379 0.07 27.37 12.55
N ASN A 380 1.03 27.90 11.78
CA ASN A 380 1.32 29.33 11.71
C ASN A 380 0.59 30.04 10.58
N ILE A 381 0.00 29.30 9.61
CA ILE A 381 -0.70 29.91 8.47
C ILE A 381 -2.15 30.32 8.81
N THR A 382 -2.70 29.85 9.93
CA THR A 382 -4.10 30.05 10.34
C THR A 382 -4.56 31.49 10.24
N ILE A 383 -3.82 32.43 10.84
CA ILE A 383 -4.18 33.86 10.84
C ILE A 383 -4.05 34.49 9.46
N TYR A 384 -3.03 34.11 8.70
CA TYR A 384 -2.86 34.58 7.32
C TYR A 384 -4.06 34.17 6.47
N CYS A 385 -4.45 32.91 6.49
CA CYS A 385 -5.58 32.40 5.72
C CYS A 385 -6.91 32.99 6.18
N LEU A 386 -7.09 33.21 7.48
CA LEU A 386 -8.26 33.87 8.03
C LEU A 386 -8.42 35.31 7.50
N LYS A 387 -7.33 36.08 7.53
CA LYS A 387 -7.33 37.46 7.00
C LYS A 387 -7.58 37.48 5.50
N LEU A 388 -6.95 36.57 4.75
CA LEU A 388 -7.16 36.44 3.31
C LEU A 388 -8.62 36.11 2.99
N ALA A 389 -9.23 35.17 3.72
CA ALA A 389 -10.63 34.82 3.60
C ALA A 389 -11.55 36.03 3.84
N ALA A 390 -11.31 36.78 4.92
CA ALA A 390 -12.09 37.95 5.25
C ALA A 390 -12.00 39.04 4.16
N ILE A 391 -10.81 39.26 3.60
CA ILE A 391 -10.62 40.20 2.47
C ILE A 391 -11.44 39.72 1.26
N MET A 392 -11.30 38.43 0.90
CA MET A 392 -12.02 37.87 -0.25
C MET A 392 -13.55 37.91 -0.05
N VAL A 393 -14.02 37.59 1.15
CA VAL A 393 -15.47 37.66 1.46
C VAL A 393 -15.96 39.11 1.33
N LYS A 394 -15.23 40.09 1.85
CA LYS A 394 -15.54 41.50 1.69
C LYS A 394 -15.60 41.91 0.20
N GLU A 395 -14.62 41.48 -0.60
CA GLU A 395 -14.55 41.84 -2.03
C GLU A 395 -15.64 41.18 -2.87
N LEU A 396 -15.94 39.88 -2.62
CA LEU A 396 -16.81 39.07 -3.47
C LEU A 396 -18.25 38.96 -2.96
N ALA A 397 -18.45 39.04 -1.64
CA ALA A 397 -19.78 38.97 -1.01
C ALA A 397 -20.24 40.28 -0.41
N GLY A 398 -19.35 41.30 -0.32
CA GLY A 398 -19.64 42.54 0.36
C GLY A 398 -19.51 42.39 1.87
N GLY A 399 -20.08 43.31 2.60
CA GLY A 399 -20.06 43.36 4.06
C GLY A 399 -18.80 44.04 4.62
N THR A 400 -18.73 44.07 5.92
CA THR A 400 -17.68 44.76 6.71
C THR A 400 -17.11 43.80 7.75
N VAL A 401 -15.79 43.86 7.97
CA VAL A 401 -15.14 43.11 9.05
C VAL A 401 -15.56 43.72 10.38
N SER A 402 -16.28 42.95 11.21
CA SER A 402 -17.06 43.45 12.33
C SER A 402 -16.63 42.91 13.70
N SER A 403 -15.44 42.32 13.79
CA SER A 403 -14.77 41.98 15.04
C SER A 403 -13.25 42.03 14.89
N GLU A 404 -12.56 42.10 16.02
CA GLU A 404 -11.13 41.75 16.06
C GLU A 404 -10.94 40.23 15.71
N VAL A 405 -9.76 39.91 15.24
CA VAL A 405 -9.39 38.49 15.09
C VAL A 405 -9.30 37.85 16.49
N LYS A 406 -10.19 36.91 16.77
CA LYS A 406 -10.08 36.04 17.94
C LYS A 406 -9.03 34.97 17.63
N ASP A 407 -7.95 34.94 18.38
CA ASP A 407 -6.87 33.94 18.22
C ASP A 407 -6.59 33.28 19.57
N ILE A 408 -7.13 32.11 19.78
CA ILE A 408 -6.91 31.30 20.97
C ILE A 408 -5.82 30.30 20.65
N CYS A 409 -4.62 30.52 21.16
CA CYS A 409 -3.45 29.69 20.92
C CYS A 409 -2.85 29.25 22.27
N ALA A 410 -2.97 27.97 22.58
CA ALA A 410 -2.49 27.40 23.83
C ALA A 410 -0.95 27.45 23.92
N ALA A 411 -0.26 27.17 22.83
CA ALA A 411 1.18 27.28 22.70
C ALA A 411 1.55 27.58 21.24
N PRO A 412 2.29 28.68 20.96
CA PRO A 412 2.81 28.92 19.62
C PRO A 412 3.68 27.78 19.15
N ALA A 413 3.46 27.35 17.91
CA ALA A 413 4.29 26.31 17.30
C ALA A 413 5.72 26.82 17.13
N GLN A 414 6.68 26.01 17.55
CA GLN A 414 8.11 26.33 17.50
C GLN A 414 8.72 25.63 16.28
N ASP A 415 9.72 26.27 15.69
CA ASP A 415 10.54 25.63 14.65
C ASP A 415 11.31 24.45 15.27
N PHE A 416 11.51 23.38 14.50
CA PHE A 416 12.33 22.25 14.92
C PHE A 416 13.81 22.63 14.76
N ILE A 417 14.59 22.51 15.83
CA ILE A 417 16.02 22.83 15.79
C ILE A 417 16.78 21.57 15.41
N VAL A 418 17.45 21.62 14.26
CA VAL A 418 18.23 20.51 13.71
C VAL A 418 19.68 20.90 13.55
N GLU A 419 20.58 20.12 14.16
CA GLU A 419 22.03 20.26 13.97
C GLU A 419 22.46 19.37 12.80
N LEU A 420 23.03 19.97 11.76
CA LEU A 420 23.45 19.33 10.51
C LEU A 420 24.98 19.35 10.38
N SER A 421 25.62 18.19 10.43
CA SER A 421 27.06 18.05 10.16
C SER A 421 27.32 17.86 8.67
N TYR A 422 28.28 18.57 8.08
CA TYR A 422 28.69 18.39 6.69
C TYR A 422 29.28 17.01 6.44
N GLU A 423 30.07 16.49 7.40
CA GLU A 423 30.62 15.12 7.28
C GLU A 423 29.50 14.08 7.16
N LYS A 424 28.43 14.23 7.95
CA LYS A 424 27.29 13.34 7.89
C LYS A 424 26.55 13.43 6.56
N VAL A 425 26.37 14.67 6.03
CA VAL A 425 25.82 14.86 4.67
C VAL A 425 26.64 14.09 3.64
N TYR A 426 27.96 14.28 3.64
CA TYR A 426 28.86 13.65 2.66
C TYR A 426 28.87 12.12 2.78
N SER A 427 28.85 11.61 4.02
CA SER A 427 28.88 10.15 4.27
C SER A 427 27.57 9.46 3.86
N LEU A 428 26.41 10.09 4.08
CA LEU A 428 25.11 9.52 3.70
C LEU A 428 24.82 9.67 2.20
N VAL A 429 25.15 10.81 1.63
CA VAL A 429 24.96 11.06 0.18
C VAL A 429 25.99 10.27 -0.65
N GLY A 430 27.16 10.03 -0.09
CA GLY A 430 28.26 9.38 -0.82
C GLY A 430 29.04 10.33 -1.76
N LYS A 431 28.74 11.64 -1.71
CA LYS A 431 29.35 12.69 -2.52
C LYS A 431 29.55 13.96 -1.70
N VAL A 432 30.64 14.68 -1.95
CA VAL A 432 30.84 16.00 -1.37
C VAL A 432 30.02 17.02 -2.14
N ILE A 433 28.98 17.56 -1.48
CA ILE A 433 28.16 18.67 -2.02
C ILE A 433 28.78 19.98 -1.51
N PRO A 434 28.99 21.01 -2.38
CA PRO A 434 29.50 22.32 -1.93
C PRO A 434 28.61 22.91 -0.82
N VAL A 435 29.25 23.47 0.21
CA VAL A 435 28.57 24.06 1.37
C VAL A 435 27.55 25.13 0.95
N GLU A 436 27.90 25.98 -0.01
CA GLU A 436 26.99 27.01 -0.53
C GLU A 436 25.75 26.41 -1.23
N THR A 437 25.89 25.26 -1.87
CA THR A 437 24.76 24.53 -2.46
C THR A 437 23.86 23.99 -1.34
N ILE A 438 24.42 23.40 -0.29
CA ILE A 438 23.66 22.95 0.88
C ILE A 438 22.86 24.12 1.49
N LYS A 439 23.51 25.26 1.72
CA LYS A 439 22.87 26.48 2.26
C LYS A 439 21.76 26.98 1.33
N SER A 440 22.02 27.05 0.04
CA SER A 440 21.02 27.45 -0.95
C SER A 440 19.79 26.56 -0.93
N ILE A 441 19.98 25.24 -0.88
CA ILE A 441 18.87 24.27 -0.84
C ILE A 441 18.05 24.46 0.44
N VAL A 442 18.65 24.42 1.62
CA VAL A 442 17.91 24.50 2.88
C VAL A 442 17.18 25.85 3.00
N THR A 443 17.78 26.95 2.52
CA THR A 443 17.15 28.28 2.52
C THR A 443 15.98 28.34 1.52
N SER A 444 16.12 27.73 0.34
CA SER A 444 15.03 27.69 -0.65
C SER A 444 13.84 26.87 -0.18
N LEU A 445 14.04 25.93 0.75
CA LEU A 445 12.99 25.17 1.46
C LEU A 445 12.48 25.88 2.72
N GLU A 446 12.75 27.17 2.87
CA GLU A 446 12.34 28.02 4.01
C GLU A 446 12.93 27.59 5.37
N MET A 447 13.95 26.73 5.41
CA MET A 447 14.70 26.42 6.63
C MET A 447 15.65 27.59 6.95
N LYS A 448 15.60 28.11 8.17
CA LYS A 448 16.44 29.25 8.59
C LYS A 448 17.75 28.74 9.16
N ILE A 449 18.87 29.23 8.65
CA ILE A 449 20.17 29.00 9.26
C ILE A 449 20.30 29.92 10.46
N THR A 450 20.23 29.34 11.68
CA THR A 450 20.32 30.10 12.93
C THR A 450 21.76 30.24 13.41
N ASN A 451 22.61 29.26 13.08
CA ASN A 451 24.05 29.33 13.37
C ASN A 451 24.83 28.60 12.28
N GLU A 452 25.98 29.14 11.94
CA GLU A 452 26.92 28.56 11.00
C GLU A 452 28.24 28.24 11.70
N MET A 453 28.67 26.99 11.60
CA MET A 453 29.90 26.47 12.18
C MET A 453 30.82 25.96 11.07
N ALA A 454 32.12 25.82 11.37
CA ALA A 454 33.07 25.25 10.40
C ALA A 454 32.69 23.82 9.96
N GLU A 455 32.02 23.08 10.82
CA GLU A 455 31.71 21.64 10.65
C GLU A 455 30.25 21.39 10.25
N GLY A 456 29.39 22.43 10.26
CA GLY A 456 27.98 22.24 9.98
C GLY A 456 27.11 23.47 10.22
N LEU A 457 25.79 23.24 10.25
CA LEU A 457 24.75 24.26 10.40
C LEU A 457 23.81 23.91 11.57
N ILE A 458 23.27 24.92 12.23
CA ILE A 458 22.09 24.77 13.06
C ILE A 458 20.92 25.39 12.31
N LEU A 459 19.91 24.58 12.05
CA LEU A 459 18.74 24.94 11.26
C LEU A 459 17.51 25.06 12.15
N ALA A 460 16.67 26.05 11.89
CA ALA A 460 15.31 26.13 12.38
C ALA A 460 14.37 25.73 11.23
N VAL A 461 13.81 24.55 11.35
CA VAL A 461 12.91 23.94 10.33
C VAL A 461 11.48 24.34 10.67
N PRO A 462 10.71 24.89 9.72
CA PRO A 462 9.34 25.33 9.97
C PRO A 462 8.43 24.18 10.42
N PRO A 463 7.47 24.41 11.33
CA PRO A 463 6.65 23.35 11.91
C PRO A 463 5.65 22.70 10.93
N TYR A 464 5.43 23.27 9.75
CA TYR A 464 4.65 22.61 8.70
C TYR A 464 5.41 21.43 8.03
N ARG A 465 6.74 21.35 8.22
CA ARG A 465 7.55 20.19 7.85
C ARG A 465 7.54 19.18 8.99
N VAL A 466 6.38 18.54 9.17
CA VAL A 466 6.13 17.58 10.26
C VAL A 466 7.05 16.37 10.24
N ASP A 467 7.61 16.06 9.09
CA ASP A 467 8.50 14.93 8.79
C ASP A 467 9.99 15.26 9.02
N VAL A 468 10.39 16.55 9.03
CA VAL A 468 11.79 16.96 9.06
C VAL A 468 12.20 17.42 10.47
N GLN A 469 12.60 16.46 11.30
CA GLN A 469 12.94 16.72 12.70
C GLN A 469 14.37 16.27 13.07
N ARG A 470 15.05 15.56 12.19
CA ARG A 470 16.39 15.02 12.39
C ARG A 470 17.30 15.43 11.25
N ASP A 471 18.59 15.30 11.48
CA ASP A 471 19.61 15.60 10.47
C ASP A 471 19.47 14.73 9.20
N CYS A 472 19.13 13.44 9.34
CA CYS A 472 18.89 12.58 8.18
C CYS A 472 17.70 13.00 7.32
N ASP A 473 16.66 13.60 7.94
CA ASP A 473 15.49 14.11 7.23
C ASP A 473 15.87 15.37 6.42
N VAL A 474 16.72 16.24 6.98
CA VAL A 474 17.27 17.39 6.24
C VAL A 474 18.19 16.92 5.11
N ILE A 475 18.99 15.88 5.33
CA ILE A 475 19.85 15.32 4.30
C ILE A 475 19.04 14.72 3.14
N GLU A 476 17.92 14.10 3.43
CA GLU A 476 16.97 13.63 2.42
C GLU A 476 16.46 14.80 1.57
N ASP A 477 16.05 15.91 2.20
CA ASP A 477 15.61 17.11 1.51
C ASP A 477 16.74 17.72 0.63
N ILE A 478 17.94 17.77 1.16
CA ILE A 478 19.10 18.23 0.38
C ILE A 478 19.30 17.34 -0.84
N LEU A 479 19.23 16.02 -0.69
CA LEU A 479 19.49 15.06 -1.75
C LEU A 479 18.39 15.09 -2.83
N ARG A 480 17.10 15.18 -2.46
CA ARG A 480 16.01 15.26 -3.43
C ARG A 480 16.07 16.53 -4.28
N ILE A 481 16.44 17.68 -3.68
CA ILE A 481 16.56 18.94 -4.42
C ILE A 481 17.87 18.99 -5.21
N TYR A 482 18.98 18.49 -4.65
CA TYR A 482 20.23 18.33 -5.37
C TYR A 482 20.07 17.42 -6.60
N GLY A 483 19.21 16.41 -6.49
CA GLY A 483 18.90 15.42 -7.51
C GLY A 483 19.69 14.13 -7.33
N TYR A 484 18.97 13.03 -7.14
CA TYR A 484 19.55 11.68 -6.97
C TYR A 484 20.47 11.28 -8.13
N ASN A 485 20.12 11.65 -9.36
CA ASN A 485 20.89 11.34 -10.55
C ASN A 485 22.21 12.11 -10.66
N ASN A 486 22.42 13.12 -9.82
CA ASN A 486 23.67 13.88 -9.74
C ASN A 486 24.69 13.23 -8.81
N VAL A 487 24.35 12.10 -8.19
CA VAL A 487 25.25 11.29 -7.36
C VAL A 487 25.75 10.11 -8.19
N GLU A 488 27.06 10.05 -8.40
CA GLU A 488 27.68 9.00 -9.21
C GLU A 488 27.60 7.66 -8.48
N ILE A 489 27.22 6.61 -9.20
CA ILE A 489 27.28 5.25 -8.70
C ILE A 489 28.74 4.77 -8.77
N PRO A 490 29.38 4.43 -7.64
CA PRO A 490 30.75 3.96 -7.66
C PRO A 490 30.88 2.64 -8.43
N SER A 491 31.89 2.51 -9.27
CA SER A 491 32.16 1.29 -10.03
C SER A 491 32.63 0.11 -9.16
N THR A 492 33.03 0.39 -7.93
CA THR A 492 33.55 -0.62 -6.98
C THR A 492 32.98 -0.37 -5.59
N LEU A 493 32.48 -1.43 -4.99
CA LEU A 493 32.08 -1.46 -3.58
C LEU A 493 33.25 -1.99 -2.74
N LYS A 494 33.79 -1.17 -1.84
CA LYS A 494 34.75 -1.61 -0.83
C LYS A 494 33.96 -2.04 0.41
N SER A 495 33.86 -3.34 0.64
CA SER A 495 33.24 -3.90 1.83
C SER A 495 34.22 -4.79 2.56
N SER A 496 34.35 -4.63 3.87
CA SER A 496 35.00 -5.61 4.72
C SER A 496 34.01 -6.73 5.03
N LEU A 497 34.05 -7.81 4.27
CA LEU A 497 33.22 -8.98 4.53
C LEU A 497 33.75 -9.72 5.76
N THR A 498 33.37 -9.30 6.93
CA THR A 498 33.50 -10.11 8.15
C THR A 498 32.37 -11.15 8.13
N THR A 499 32.61 -12.20 7.36
CA THR A 499 31.68 -13.30 7.28
C THR A 499 31.92 -14.26 8.41
N LYS A 500 30.97 -14.58 9.17
CA LYS A 500 30.65 -15.83 9.87
C LYS A 500 29.70 -15.61 11.04
N GLY A 501 28.56 -15.00 10.74
CA GLY A 501 27.43 -14.99 11.66
C GLY A 501 26.75 -16.36 11.76
N GLU A 502 25.96 -16.56 12.80
CA GLU A 502 25.13 -17.79 12.92
C GLU A 502 24.14 -17.89 11.74
N HIS A 503 23.68 -16.77 11.22
CA HIS A 503 22.78 -16.71 10.04
C HIS A 503 23.44 -17.23 8.77
N ASP A 504 24.70 -16.88 8.51
CA ASP A 504 25.42 -17.32 7.31
C ASP A 504 25.60 -18.84 7.31
N LYS A 505 25.90 -19.42 8.50
CA LYS A 505 26.00 -20.87 8.66
C LYS A 505 24.66 -21.56 8.44
N SER A 506 23.56 -20.99 8.97
CA SER A 506 22.21 -21.52 8.80
C SER A 506 21.81 -21.49 7.33
N ASN A 507 22.00 -20.37 6.64
CA ASN A 507 21.67 -20.21 5.22
C ASN A 507 22.51 -21.17 4.34
N LYS A 508 23.79 -21.33 4.63
CA LYS A 508 24.64 -22.29 3.90
C LYS A 508 24.15 -23.72 4.04
N LEU A 509 23.74 -24.13 5.25
CA LEU A 509 23.21 -25.47 5.48
C LEU A 509 21.81 -25.66 4.89
N GLN A 510 20.98 -24.62 4.91
CA GLN A 510 19.69 -24.63 4.22
C GLN A 510 19.88 -24.84 2.71
N ASN A 511 20.75 -24.09 2.06
CA ASN A 511 21.03 -24.25 0.64
C ASN A 511 21.61 -25.63 0.33
N LEU A 512 22.49 -26.15 1.18
CA LEU A 512 23.05 -27.49 1.03
C LEU A 512 21.97 -28.60 1.02
N VAL A 513 20.96 -28.46 1.89
CA VAL A 513 19.82 -29.40 1.95
C VAL A 513 18.86 -29.17 0.79
N ALA A 514 18.59 -27.90 0.43
CA ALA A 514 17.75 -27.55 -0.71
C ALA A 514 18.32 -28.10 -2.02
N GLU A 515 19.63 -27.94 -2.28
CA GLU A 515 20.32 -28.51 -3.44
C GLU A 515 20.20 -30.04 -3.49
N GLN A 516 20.33 -30.70 -2.35
CA GLN A 516 20.15 -32.14 -2.26
C GLN A 516 18.71 -32.55 -2.61
N LEU A 517 17.70 -31.86 -2.09
CA LEU A 517 16.30 -32.14 -2.37
C LEU A 517 15.96 -31.91 -3.84
N VAL A 518 16.42 -30.80 -4.42
CA VAL A 518 16.27 -30.52 -5.86
C VAL A 518 16.94 -31.63 -6.70
N GLY A 519 18.14 -32.08 -6.31
CA GLY A 519 18.82 -33.21 -6.94
C GLY A 519 18.05 -34.54 -6.84
N CYS A 520 17.15 -34.66 -5.86
CA CYS A 520 16.23 -35.83 -5.71
C CYS A 520 14.88 -35.61 -6.39
N GLY A 521 14.70 -34.53 -7.16
CA GLY A 521 13.49 -34.22 -7.92
C GLY A 521 12.40 -33.51 -7.13
N PHE A 522 12.74 -32.88 -5.99
CA PHE A 522 11.81 -32.00 -5.31
C PHE A 522 11.76 -30.62 -5.96
N ASN A 523 10.58 -29.99 -5.90
CA ASN A 523 10.39 -28.59 -6.21
C ASN A 523 10.23 -27.79 -4.91
N GLU A 524 10.93 -26.67 -4.81
CA GLU A 524 10.73 -25.74 -3.71
C GLU A 524 9.41 -25.00 -3.90
N ILE A 525 8.62 -24.88 -2.83
CA ILE A 525 7.40 -24.09 -2.79
C ILE A 525 7.54 -22.99 -1.73
N LEU A 526 6.84 -21.91 -1.93
CA LEU A 526 6.76 -20.80 -0.99
C LEU A 526 5.30 -20.40 -0.81
N ASN A 527 4.74 -20.77 0.33
CA ASN A 527 3.36 -20.46 0.68
C ASN A 527 3.29 -19.25 1.62
N ASN A 528 2.13 -18.58 1.63
CA ASN A 528 1.88 -17.46 2.51
C ASN A 528 1.98 -17.90 3.99
N SER A 529 2.57 -17.06 4.83
CA SER A 529 2.54 -17.24 6.30
C SER A 529 1.14 -17.03 6.89
N LEU A 530 0.28 -16.28 6.18
CA LEU A 530 -1.14 -16.16 6.53
C LEU A 530 -1.90 -17.36 5.99
N THR A 531 -2.84 -17.84 6.80
CA THR A 531 -3.64 -19.04 6.53
C THR A 531 -5.06 -18.87 7.07
N ARG A 532 -5.90 -19.81 6.74
CA ARG A 532 -7.28 -19.89 7.23
C ARG A 532 -7.31 -20.51 8.61
N ALA A 533 -7.81 -19.77 9.62
CA ALA A 533 -7.97 -20.27 10.98
C ALA A 533 -8.84 -21.55 11.07
N GLY A 534 -9.81 -21.70 10.15
CA GLY A 534 -10.68 -22.88 10.09
C GLY A 534 -9.96 -24.22 9.88
N TYR A 535 -8.74 -24.23 9.34
CA TYR A 535 -7.93 -25.46 9.22
C TYR A 535 -7.54 -26.07 10.56
N TYR A 536 -7.53 -25.28 11.61
CA TYR A 536 -7.11 -25.65 12.97
C TYR A 536 -8.29 -26.00 13.90
N GLU A 537 -9.53 -25.90 13.40
CA GLU A 537 -10.72 -26.21 14.19
C GLU A 537 -10.77 -27.70 14.54
N GLY A 538 -10.85 -27.99 15.85
CA GLY A 538 -10.89 -29.36 16.37
C GLY A 538 -9.58 -30.13 16.29
N MET A 539 -8.46 -29.46 15.99
CA MET A 539 -7.14 -30.09 16.03
C MET A 539 -6.55 -30.13 17.44
N GLU A 540 -5.95 -31.26 17.79
CA GLU A 540 -5.25 -31.46 19.06
C GLU A 540 -3.78 -31.06 18.94
N THR A 541 -3.13 -31.39 17.83
CA THR A 541 -1.71 -31.14 17.60
C THR A 541 -1.42 -29.65 17.41
N TYR A 542 -2.30 -28.97 16.70
CA TYR A 542 -2.24 -27.52 16.44
C TYR A 542 -3.54 -26.82 16.88
N PRO A 543 -3.76 -26.66 18.18
CA PRO A 543 -5.05 -26.16 18.69
C PRO A 543 -5.27 -24.70 18.31
N SER A 544 -6.52 -24.37 17.95
CA SER A 544 -6.92 -23.02 17.54
C SER A 544 -6.60 -21.92 18.56
N LYS A 545 -6.59 -22.27 19.87
CA LYS A 545 -6.22 -21.32 20.95
C LYS A 545 -4.76 -20.80 20.86
N ASN A 546 -3.91 -21.53 20.15
CA ASN A 546 -2.50 -21.16 19.95
C ASN A 546 -2.28 -20.39 18.64
N LEU A 547 -3.34 -20.06 17.88
CA LEU A 547 -3.23 -19.28 16.67
C LEU A 547 -2.89 -17.81 16.97
N VAL A 548 -2.04 -17.25 16.13
CA VAL A 548 -1.85 -15.80 16.04
C VAL A 548 -2.91 -15.27 15.09
N MET A 549 -3.97 -14.69 15.64
CA MET A 549 -5.08 -14.11 14.86
C MET A 549 -4.76 -12.71 14.41
N LEU A 550 -5.15 -12.35 13.20
CA LEU A 550 -5.02 -10.98 12.67
C LEU A 550 -6.16 -10.10 13.20
N LEU A 551 -5.84 -8.87 13.56
CA LEU A 551 -6.82 -7.88 14.01
C LEU A 551 -7.73 -7.42 12.87
N ASN A 552 -7.14 -7.18 11.69
CA ASN A 552 -7.84 -6.70 10.49
C ASN A 552 -7.43 -7.55 9.28
N PRO A 553 -7.98 -8.78 9.14
CA PRO A 553 -7.64 -9.65 8.03
C PRO A 553 -8.23 -9.11 6.71
N LEU A 554 -7.50 -9.30 5.62
CA LEU A 554 -7.98 -8.94 4.27
C LEU A 554 -9.12 -9.85 3.81
N SER A 555 -9.12 -11.11 4.26
CA SER A 555 -10.18 -12.09 3.96
C SER A 555 -10.26 -13.12 5.08
N THR A 556 -11.34 -13.91 5.09
CA THR A 556 -11.51 -15.06 6.00
C THR A 556 -10.49 -16.17 5.75
N ASP A 557 -9.91 -16.23 4.55
CA ASP A 557 -8.94 -17.25 4.18
C ASP A 557 -7.50 -16.87 4.59
N LEU A 558 -7.28 -15.62 5.01
CA LEU A 558 -5.99 -15.09 5.44
C LEU A 558 -6.13 -14.39 6.80
N ASN A 559 -6.79 -15.04 7.77
CA ASN A 559 -7.16 -14.42 9.05
C ASN A 559 -6.28 -14.84 10.24
N ALA A 560 -5.32 -15.76 10.03
CA ALA A 560 -4.40 -16.23 11.06
C ALA A 560 -3.01 -16.51 10.50
N MET A 561 -2.00 -16.59 11.38
CA MET A 561 -0.66 -17.03 10.98
C MET A 561 -0.54 -18.55 11.20
N ARG A 562 0.15 -19.23 10.26
CA ARG A 562 0.29 -20.70 10.23
C ARG A 562 1.06 -21.26 11.42
N GLN A 563 0.54 -22.32 12.06
CA GLN A 563 1.25 -23.11 13.06
C GLN A 563 2.08 -24.25 12.44
N THR A 564 1.83 -24.62 11.19
CA THR A 564 2.51 -25.67 10.46
C THR A 564 2.61 -25.33 8.99
N LEU A 565 3.57 -25.90 8.29
CA LEU A 565 3.71 -25.81 6.83
C LEU A 565 2.74 -26.74 6.10
N LEU A 566 2.18 -27.73 6.80
CA LEU A 566 1.35 -28.81 6.22
C LEU A 566 0.27 -28.28 5.27
N PHE A 567 -0.56 -27.35 5.73
CA PHE A 567 -1.75 -26.92 4.98
C PHE A 567 -1.41 -26.17 3.72
N GLY A 568 -0.42 -25.28 3.73
CA GLY A 568 0.04 -24.58 2.52
C GLY A 568 0.56 -25.56 1.46
N GLY A 569 1.29 -26.60 1.89
CA GLY A 569 1.72 -27.65 0.97
C GLY A 569 0.56 -28.48 0.42
N LEU A 570 -0.47 -28.75 1.23
CA LEU A 570 -1.70 -29.44 0.76
C LEU A 570 -2.48 -28.57 -0.24
N GLU A 571 -2.60 -27.26 -0.01
CA GLU A 571 -3.16 -26.32 -0.99
C GLU A 571 -2.41 -26.37 -2.33
N SER A 572 -1.07 -26.40 -2.26
CA SER A 572 -0.22 -26.50 -3.44
C SER A 572 -0.41 -27.84 -4.16
N ILE A 573 -0.55 -28.95 -3.44
CA ILE A 573 -0.84 -30.29 -4.01
C ILE A 573 -2.21 -30.28 -4.69
N SER A 574 -3.26 -29.82 -4.01
CA SER A 574 -4.63 -29.72 -4.56
C SER A 574 -4.64 -28.87 -5.82
N HIS A 575 -3.98 -27.72 -5.81
CA HIS A 575 -3.86 -26.83 -6.95
C HIS A 575 -3.24 -27.52 -8.18
N ASN A 576 -2.17 -28.29 -7.98
CA ASN A 576 -1.49 -29.03 -9.05
C ASN A 576 -2.29 -30.26 -9.51
N ALA A 577 -2.89 -31.02 -8.58
CA ALA A 577 -3.72 -32.16 -8.90
C ALA A 577 -4.92 -31.79 -9.80
N ASN A 578 -5.58 -30.65 -9.52
CA ASN A 578 -6.65 -30.08 -10.33
C ASN A 578 -6.20 -29.70 -11.76
N ARG A 579 -4.87 -29.60 -11.99
CA ARG A 579 -4.23 -29.35 -13.28
C ARG A 579 -3.60 -30.62 -13.88
N LYS A 580 -3.98 -31.79 -13.36
CA LYS A 580 -3.51 -33.11 -13.79
C LYS A 580 -2.01 -33.37 -13.53
N ASN A 581 -1.42 -32.65 -12.57
CA ASN A 581 -0.07 -32.89 -12.08
C ASN A 581 -0.20 -33.47 -10.65
N ALA A 582 -0.32 -34.79 -10.53
CA ALA A 582 -0.56 -35.45 -9.25
C ALA A 582 0.69 -36.10 -8.63
N ASP A 583 1.74 -36.31 -9.42
CA ASP A 583 3.00 -36.95 -8.99
C ASP A 583 3.97 -35.84 -8.53
N LEU A 584 3.99 -35.56 -7.21
CA LEU A 584 4.64 -34.36 -6.70
C LEU A 584 5.59 -34.67 -5.56
N LYS A 585 6.72 -33.96 -5.56
CA LYS A 585 7.65 -33.86 -4.45
C LYS A 585 7.92 -32.39 -4.15
N PHE A 586 7.46 -31.92 -3.01
CA PHE A 586 7.60 -30.53 -2.61
C PHE A 586 8.41 -30.38 -1.31
N PHE A 587 9.15 -29.28 -1.20
CA PHE A 587 9.71 -28.84 0.07
C PHE A 587 9.54 -27.34 0.27
N GLU A 588 9.45 -26.94 1.52
CA GLU A 588 9.35 -25.53 1.93
C GLU A 588 10.14 -25.29 3.21
N PHE A 589 11.01 -24.29 3.20
CA PHE A 589 11.55 -23.71 4.42
C PHE A 589 10.67 -22.51 4.83
N GLY A 590 10.19 -22.50 6.05
CA GLY A 590 9.30 -21.43 6.49
C GLY A 590 9.14 -21.32 7.99
N ASN A 591 8.72 -20.15 8.44
CA ASN A 591 8.35 -19.87 9.81
C ASN A 591 6.96 -20.40 10.13
N CYS A 592 6.81 -20.94 11.34
CA CYS A 592 5.55 -21.30 11.98
C CYS A 592 5.39 -20.50 13.27
N TYR A 593 4.17 -20.04 13.55
CA TYR A 593 3.90 -19.05 14.57
C TYR A 593 2.95 -19.59 15.62
N TYR A 594 3.21 -19.27 16.88
CA TYR A 594 2.43 -19.77 18.01
C TYR A 594 2.14 -18.65 19.01
N PHE A 595 0.92 -18.60 19.49
CA PHE A 595 0.49 -17.76 20.57
C PHE A 595 0.34 -18.59 21.86
N ASN A 596 0.76 -18.03 23.00
CA ASN A 596 0.58 -18.63 24.32
C ASN A 596 0.07 -17.56 25.28
N GLU A 597 -1.21 -17.67 25.67
CA GLU A 597 -1.87 -16.74 26.56
C GLU A 597 -1.17 -16.64 27.95
N GLU A 598 -0.62 -17.75 28.46
CA GLU A 598 0.04 -17.79 29.77
C GLU A 598 1.33 -16.97 29.81
N LYS A 599 1.92 -16.70 28.65
CA LYS A 599 3.17 -15.90 28.52
C LYS A 599 2.90 -14.43 28.26
N LYS A 600 1.64 -13.99 28.25
CA LYS A 600 1.28 -12.60 28.05
C LYS A 600 1.90 -11.72 29.13
N ASN A 601 2.60 -10.68 28.72
CA ASN A 601 3.26 -9.75 29.63
C ASN A 601 3.02 -8.32 29.17
N PRO A 602 2.41 -7.46 29.98
CA PRO A 602 2.16 -6.06 29.61
C PRO A 602 3.41 -5.25 29.28
N GLU A 603 4.53 -5.58 29.94
CA GLU A 603 5.82 -4.89 29.70
C GLU A 603 6.56 -5.41 28.45
N LYS A 604 6.20 -6.62 27.99
CA LYS A 604 6.85 -7.27 26.84
C LYS A 604 5.78 -7.80 25.89
N SER A 605 5.29 -6.94 25.02
CA SER A 605 4.18 -7.22 24.09
C SER A 605 4.35 -8.50 23.26
N LEU A 606 5.57 -8.88 22.92
CA LEU A 606 5.88 -10.07 22.12
C LEU A 606 6.13 -11.35 22.95
N ALA A 607 6.09 -11.31 24.27
CA ALA A 607 6.41 -12.47 25.11
C ALA A 607 5.46 -13.68 24.90
N ALA A 608 4.22 -13.41 24.49
CA ALA A 608 3.21 -14.44 24.19
C ALA A 608 3.40 -15.12 22.84
N TYR A 609 4.25 -14.60 21.99
CA TYR A 609 4.42 -15.06 20.61
C TYR A 609 5.72 -15.82 20.43
N THR A 610 5.69 -16.90 19.68
CA THR A 610 6.87 -17.71 19.36
C THR A 610 6.92 -17.98 17.87
N GLU A 611 8.11 -17.88 17.30
CA GLU A 611 8.39 -18.14 15.90
C GLU A 611 9.44 -19.23 15.78
N ASN A 612 9.14 -20.27 15.02
CA ASN A 612 10.03 -21.40 14.78
C ASN A 612 10.17 -21.66 13.29
N TYR A 613 11.39 -21.87 12.85
CA TYR A 613 11.72 -22.16 11.46
C TYR A 613 11.71 -23.66 11.21
N HIS A 614 10.98 -24.10 10.19
CA HIS A 614 10.76 -25.51 9.84
C HIS A 614 11.12 -25.78 8.40
N LEU A 615 11.39 -27.05 8.09
CA LEU A 615 11.44 -27.61 6.74
C LEU A 615 10.31 -28.63 6.62
N GLY A 616 9.38 -28.36 5.69
CA GLY A 616 8.32 -29.30 5.31
C GLY A 616 8.71 -30.06 4.05
N LEU A 617 8.39 -31.36 3.98
CA LEU A 617 8.52 -32.21 2.79
C LEU A 617 7.18 -32.86 2.50
N TRP A 618 6.75 -32.87 1.24
CA TRP A 618 5.55 -33.57 0.76
C TRP A 618 5.91 -34.45 -0.40
N VAL A 619 5.43 -35.68 -0.37
CA VAL A 619 5.57 -36.66 -1.45
C VAL A 619 4.20 -37.26 -1.71
N THR A 620 3.74 -37.31 -2.97
CA THR A 620 2.45 -37.86 -3.35
C THR A 620 2.47 -38.39 -4.78
N GLY A 621 1.54 -39.28 -5.12
CA GLY A 621 1.37 -39.87 -6.44
C GLY A 621 2.41 -40.94 -6.75
N LYS A 622 2.84 -41.06 -7.99
CA LYS A 622 3.76 -42.07 -8.45
C LYS A 622 5.20 -41.65 -8.23
N LYS A 623 6.01 -42.54 -7.73
CA LYS A 623 7.46 -42.45 -7.68
C LYS A 623 8.07 -42.63 -9.07
N VAL A 624 7.55 -43.60 -9.84
CA VAL A 624 7.97 -43.90 -11.20
C VAL A 624 6.73 -44.14 -12.05
N SER A 625 6.61 -43.40 -13.17
CA SER A 625 5.53 -43.58 -14.13
C SER A 625 5.84 -44.75 -15.05
N ASN A 626 4.80 -45.43 -15.54
CA ASN A 626 4.91 -46.58 -16.45
C ASN A 626 5.74 -46.23 -17.70
N SER A 627 6.64 -47.12 -18.03
CA SER A 627 7.46 -47.04 -19.24
C SER A 627 7.65 -48.46 -19.84
N TRP A 628 8.27 -48.56 -21.01
CA TRP A 628 8.63 -49.84 -21.61
C TRP A 628 9.59 -50.68 -20.75
N ALA A 629 10.33 -50.01 -19.84
CA ALA A 629 11.35 -50.65 -19.02
C ALA A 629 10.82 -51.13 -17.65
N HIS A 630 9.77 -50.51 -17.10
CA HIS A 630 9.19 -50.85 -15.80
C HIS A 630 7.75 -50.39 -15.67
N ALA A 631 7.03 -51.06 -14.78
CA ALA A 631 5.65 -50.67 -14.39
C ALA A 631 5.62 -49.43 -13.48
N ASP A 632 4.42 -48.88 -13.29
CA ASP A 632 4.18 -47.82 -12.28
C ASP A 632 4.66 -48.30 -10.89
N GLU A 633 5.29 -47.39 -10.15
CA GLU A 633 5.62 -47.56 -8.74
C GLU A 633 5.05 -46.38 -7.98
N GLU A 634 4.19 -46.66 -7.00
CA GLU A 634 3.60 -45.63 -6.15
C GLU A 634 4.65 -45.12 -5.15
N SER A 635 4.58 -43.85 -4.81
CA SER A 635 5.34 -43.28 -3.70
C SER A 635 4.98 -43.99 -2.38
N SER A 636 5.89 -43.95 -1.42
CA SER A 636 5.68 -44.61 -0.15
C SER A 636 6.25 -43.84 1.03
N VAL A 637 5.79 -44.15 2.23
CA VAL A 637 6.35 -43.58 3.46
C VAL A 637 7.83 -43.94 3.63
N TYR A 638 8.28 -45.05 3.06
CA TYR A 638 9.69 -45.47 3.09
C TYR A 638 10.57 -44.58 2.23
N GLU A 639 10.03 -44.10 1.11
CA GLU A 639 10.72 -43.11 0.26
C GLU A 639 10.91 -41.80 1.05
N LEU A 640 9.85 -41.27 1.66
CA LEU A 640 9.94 -40.08 2.51
C LEU A 640 10.92 -40.26 3.67
N LYS A 641 10.89 -41.45 4.35
CA LYS A 641 11.84 -41.79 5.39
C LYS A 641 13.28 -41.71 4.89
N ALA A 642 13.57 -42.24 3.71
CA ALA A 642 14.91 -42.17 3.12
C ALA A 642 15.38 -40.75 2.87
N TYR A 643 14.51 -39.86 2.41
CA TYR A 643 14.83 -38.45 2.25
C TYR A 643 15.15 -37.77 3.59
N VAL A 644 14.36 -38.05 4.62
CA VAL A 644 14.60 -37.52 5.98
C VAL A 644 15.95 -38.01 6.52
N GLU A 645 16.22 -39.31 6.41
CA GLU A 645 17.48 -39.91 6.87
C GLU A 645 18.68 -39.34 6.10
N ASN A 646 18.56 -39.13 4.79
CA ASN A 646 19.59 -38.54 3.97
C ASN A 646 19.87 -37.07 4.36
N ILE A 647 18.85 -36.30 4.73
CA ILE A 647 19.03 -34.93 5.25
C ILE A 647 19.81 -34.98 6.57
N PHE A 648 19.44 -35.85 7.50
CA PHE A 648 20.19 -36.04 8.76
C PHE A 648 21.65 -36.41 8.51
N LEU A 649 21.88 -37.40 7.63
CA LEU A 649 23.23 -37.82 7.25
C LEU A 649 24.02 -36.67 6.63
N ARG A 650 23.43 -35.89 5.75
CA ARG A 650 24.06 -34.70 5.11
C ARG A 650 24.44 -33.63 6.12
N LEU A 651 23.65 -33.48 7.18
CA LEU A 651 23.93 -32.59 8.30
C LEU A 651 24.90 -33.18 9.32
N GLY A 652 25.35 -34.42 9.13
CA GLY A 652 26.28 -35.13 10.01
C GLY A 652 25.62 -35.78 11.24
N LEU A 653 24.29 -35.90 11.23
CA LEU A 653 23.56 -36.60 12.28
C LEU A 653 23.36 -38.07 11.91
N ASN A 654 23.81 -39.00 12.78
CA ASN A 654 23.57 -40.41 12.59
C ASN A 654 22.28 -40.84 13.33
N MET A 655 21.34 -41.43 12.62
CA MET A 655 20.04 -41.89 13.16
C MET A 655 20.23 -42.85 14.35
N ARG A 656 21.28 -43.64 14.38
CA ARG A 656 21.62 -44.55 15.52
C ARG A 656 21.84 -43.82 16.85
N ASN A 657 22.22 -42.54 16.78
CA ASN A 657 22.42 -41.71 17.96
C ASN A 657 21.17 -40.95 18.40
N LEU A 658 20.10 -41.08 17.67
CA LEU A 658 18.81 -40.44 17.90
C LEU A 658 17.78 -41.46 18.43
N VAL A 659 16.70 -40.98 18.98
CA VAL A 659 15.58 -41.78 19.45
C VAL A 659 14.49 -41.70 18.41
N VAL A 660 14.18 -42.82 17.77
CA VAL A 660 13.06 -42.96 16.83
C VAL A 660 11.93 -43.69 17.53
N GLY A 661 10.75 -43.14 17.49
CA GLY A 661 9.56 -43.71 18.13
C GLY A 661 8.28 -43.51 17.33
N ASN A 662 7.28 -44.35 17.60
CA ASN A 662 5.97 -44.15 17.01
C ASN A 662 5.37 -42.83 17.48
N LEU A 663 4.69 -42.13 16.59
CA LEU A 663 3.94 -40.92 16.86
C LEU A 663 2.45 -41.21 16.57
N THR A 664 1.61 -40.88 17.53
CA THR A 664 0.14 -40.87 17.34
C THR A 664 -0.36 -39.48 17.60
N ASP A 665 -0.95 -38.87 16.59
CA ASP A 665 -1.61 -37.56 16.64
C ASP A 665 -2.76 -37.50 15.62
N ASP A 666 -3.37 -36.34 15.49
CA ASP A 666 -4.52 -36.17 14.60
C ASP A 666 -4.13 -35.80 13.16
N ILE A 667 -2.82 -35.67 12.87
CA ILE A 667 -2.30 -35.35 11.53
C ILE A 667 -2.06 -36.62 10.72
N TYR A 668 -1.43 -37.63 11.35
CA TYR A 668 -0.94 -38.81 10.66
C TYR A 668 -1.79 -40.06 10.96
N ALA A 669 -2.02 -40.85 9.93
CA ALA A 669 -2.57 -42.21 10.08
C ALA A 669 -1.53 -43.17 10.66
N ALA A 670 -0.26 -42.98 10.31
CA ALA A 670 0.88 -43.66 10.87
C ALA A 670 2.11 -42.76 10.76
N ALA A 671 2.87 -42.60 11.83
CA ALA A 671 4.02 -41.71 11.80
C ALA A 671 5.13 -42.13 12.76
N LEU A 672 6.31 -41.59 12.49
CA LEU A 672 7.49 -41.68 13.36
C LEU A 672 7.92 -40.28 13.82
N SER A 673 8.46 -40.22 15.01
CA SER A 673 9.15 -39.03 15.54
C SER A 673 10.63 -39.32 15.73
N VAL A 674 11.47 -38.37 15.41
CA VAL A 674 12.92 -38.42 15.64
C VAL A 674 13.28 -37.37 16.67
N GLN A 675 13.96 -37.80 17.74
CA GLN A 675 14.29 -36.97 18.88
C GLN A 675 15.78 -37.14 19.25
N THR A 676 16.35 -36.12 19.86
CA THR A 676 17.62 -36.27 20.55
C THR A 676 17.47 -37.16 21.80
N LYS A 677 18.56 -37.74 22.34
CA LYS A 677 18.54 -38.46 23.62
C LYS A 677 18.03 -37.61 24.80
N GLY A 678 18.12 -36.29 24.69
CA GLY A 678 17.55 -35.33 25.65
C GLY A 678 16.06 -34.98 25.41
N GLY A 679 15.35 -35.72 24.55
CA GLY A 679 13.92 -35.57 24.32
C GLY A 679 13.52 -34.38 23.40
N LYS A 680 14.47 -33.69 22.77
CA LYS A 680 14.15 -32.61 21.81
C LYS A 680 13.75 -33.21 20.47
N ARG A 681 12.52 -32.89 20.01
CA ARG A 681 11.99 -33.36 18.74
C ARG A 681 12.68 -32.62 17.59
N LEU A 682 13.24 -33.39 16.67
CA LEU A 682 13.96 -32.89 15.48
C LEU A 682 13.10 -32.99 14.23
N ALA A 683 12.34 -34.09 14.10
CA ALA A 683 11.46 -34.32 12.96
C ALA A 683 10.26 -35.19 13.33
N THR A 684 9.18 -35.03 12.56
CA THR A 684 8.07 -36.00 12.46
C THR A 684 7.82 -36.29 11.01
N PHE A 685 7.46 -37.52 10.67
CA PHE A 685 7.07 -37.85 9.29
C PHE A 685 6.16 -39.09 9.27
N GLY A 686 5.26 -39.09 8.27
CA GLY A 686 4.29 -40.16 8.18
C GLY A 686 3.28 -39.97 7.05
N ILE A 687 2.20 -40.73 7.13
CA ILE A 687 1.10 -40.73 6.17
C ILE A 687 0.02 -39.76 6.70
N VAL A 688 -0.33 -38.76 5.94
CA VAL A 688 -1.38 -37.79 6.32
C VAL A 688 -2.75 -38.48 6.40
N THR A 689 -3.56 -38.16 7.41
CA THR A 689 -4.89 -38.76 7.58
C THR A 689 -5.82 -38.42 6.41
N LYS A 690 -6.65 -39.39 5.99
CA LYS A 690 -7.67 -39.21 4.94
C LYS A 690 -8.67 -38.09 5.29
N LYS A 691 -8.91 -37.82 6.58
CA LYS A 691 -9.79 -36.74 7.03
C LYS A 691 -9.23 -35.36 6.58
N ILE A 692 -7.95 -35.14 6.76
CA ILE A 692 -7.28 -33.91 6.34
C ILE A 692 -7.24 -33.84 4.81
N LEU A 693 -6.80 -34.90 4.11
CA LEU A 693 -6.71 -34.90 2.65
C LEU A 693 -8.05 -34.59 1.98
N LYS A 694 -9.15 -35.15 2.51
CA LYS A 694 -10.49 -34.86 2.01
C LYS A 694 -10.90 -33.39 2.16
N ALA A 695 -10.43 -32.69 3.20
CA ALA A 695 -10.71 -31.26 3.40
C ALA A 695 -10.02 -30.39 2.33
N PHE A 696 -9.03 -30.92 1.63
CA PHE A 696 -8.29 -30.25 0.54
C PHE A 696 -8.60 -30.86 -0.85
N ASP A 697 -9.62 -31.71 -0.97
CA ASP A 697 -9.97 -32.43 -2.22
C ASP A 697 -8.79 -33.21 -2.83
N ILE A 698 -8.02 -33.90 -1.98
CA ILE A 698 -6.89 -34.73 -2.37
C ILE A 698 -7.26 -36.20 -2.24
N ASP A 699 -7.26 -36.94 -3.34
CA ASP A 699 -7.57 -38.37 -3.39
C ASP A 699 -6.35 -39.27 -3.12
N ASN A 700 -5.16 -38.82 -3.56
CA ASN A 700 -3.92 -39.60 -3.39
C ASN A 700 -3.43 -39.55 -1.95
N GLU A 701 -2.72 -40.61 -1.52
CA GLU A 701 -1.98 -40.53 -0.27
C GLU A 701 -0.90 -39.47 -0.33
N VAL A 702 -0.77 -38.72 0.75
CA VAL A 702 0.29 -37.71 0.92
C VAL A 702 1.17 -38.14 2.10
N TYR A 703 2.46 -38.21 1.85
CA TYR A 703 3.49 -38.44 2.85
C TYR A 703 4.10 -37.11 3.22
N TYR A 704 4.05 -36.75 4.50
CA TYR A 704 4.50 -35.44 4.99
C TYR A 704 5.57 -35.61 6.05
N ALA A 705 6.62 -34.79 5.96
CA ALA A 705 7.62 -34.65 7.02
C ALA A 705 7.72 -33.18 7.46
N ASP A 706 7.81 -32.99 8.77
CA ASP A 706 8.08 -31.71 9.42
C ASP A 706 9.39 -31.80 10.22
N LEU A 707 10.38 -31.01 9.83
CA LEU A 707 11.70 -30.96 10.46
C LEU A 707 11.85 -29.59 11.16
N ASN A 708 12.04 -29.61 12.48
CA ASN A 708 12.32 -28.39 13.24
C ASN A 708 13.74 -27.92 12.97
N TRP A 709 13.89 -26.97 12.05
CA TRP A 709 15.19 -26.50 11.60
C TRP A 709 16.03 -25.87 12.72
N LYS A 710 15.38 -25.13 13.61
CA LYS A 710 16.04 -24.51 14.78
C LYS A 710 16.65 -25.53 15.72
N GLU A 711 15.93 -26.62 16.01
CA GLU A 711 16.44 -27.70 16.87
C GLU A 711 17.49 -28.55 16.13
N LEU A 712 17.36 -28.74 14.82
CA LEU A 712 18.37 -29.36 14.00
C LEU A 712 19.70 -28.57 14.05
N MET A 713 19.63 -27.24 13.86
CA MET A 713 20.82 -26.37 13.93
C MET A 713 21.50 -26.46 15.31
N LYS A 714 20.73 -26.60 16.40
CA LYS A 714 21.29 -26.83 17.73
C LYS A 714 21.98 -28.21 17.84
N ALA A 715 21.34 -29.26 17.32
CA ALA A 715 21.82 -30.63 17.39
C ALA A 715 23.15 -30.80 16.65
N ILE A 716 23.35 -30.10 15.55
CA ILE A 716 24.59 -30.21 14.74
C ILE A 716 25.72 -29.29 15.22
N ARG A 717 25.52 -28.44 16.24
CA ARG A 717 26.61 -27.55 16.74
C ARG A 717 27.84 -28.28 17.20
N SER A 718 27.70 -29.50 17.74
CA SER A 718 28.77 -30.32 18.23
C SER A 718 29.34 -31.34 17.20
N VAL A 719 28.72 -31.42 16.02
CA VAL A 719 29.12 -32.34 14.96
C VAL A 719 30.45 -31.87 14.37
N LYS A 720 31.45 -32.72 14.41
CA LYS A 720 32.76 -32.54 13.77
C LYS A 720 32.83 -33.44 12.55
N ILE A 721 33.07 -32.85 11.40
CA ILE A 721 33.36 -33.57 10.18
C ILE A 721 34.80 -34.06 10.28
N SER A 722 35.01 -35.36 10.15
CA SER A 722 36.34 -35.97 10.09
C SER A 722 36.52 -36.76 8.81
N TYR A 723 37.67 -36.65 8.22
CA TYR A 723 38.08 -37.48 7.09
C TYR A 723 38.56 -38.84 7.59
N ALA A 724 38.14 -39.91 6.92
CA ALA A 724 38.72 -41.25 7.08
C ALA A 724 38.95 -41.83 5.68
N GLU A 725 40.08 -42.56 5.52
CA GLU A 725 40.37 -43.28 4.31
C GLU A 725 39.35 -44.43 4.10
N ILE A 726 39.01 -44.70 2.85
CA ILE A 726 38.20 -45.87 2.50
C ILE A 726 39.02 -47.13 2.82
N SER A 727 38.40 -48.09 3.51
CA SER A 727 39.06 -49.35 3.85
C SER A 727 39.56 -50.06 2.58
N LYS A 728 40.79 -50.49 2.61
CA LYS A 728 41.45 -51.33 1.56
C LYS A 728 41.06 -52.79 1.65
N PHE A 729 40.40 -53.21 2.74
CA PHE A 729 40.02 -54.61 3.00
C PHE A 729 38.58 -54.85 2.62
N PRO A 730 38.27 -56.04 2.00
CA PRO A 730 36.92 -56.31 1.54
C PRO A 730 35.94 -56.48 2.70
N ALA A 731 34.72 -55.98 2.51
CA ALA A 731 33.62 -56.26 3.42
C ALA A 731 33.03 -57.65 3.14
N VAL A 732 32.52 -58.27 4.17
CA VAL A 732 31.88 -59.60 4.10
C VAL A 732 30.41 -59.50 4.50
N LYS A 733 29.53 -59.96 3.60
CA LYS A 733 28.09 -59.99 3.82
C LYS A 733 27.67 -61.35 4.35
N ARG A 734 26.82 -61.41 5.38
CA ARG A 734 26.20 -62.62 5.91
C ARG A 734 24.72 -62.37 6.14
N ASP A 735 23.92 -63.34 5.68
CA ASP A 735 22.51 -63.31 5.72
C ASP A 735 21.95 -64.27 6.77
N LEU A 736 20.92 -63.85 7.49
CA LEU A 736 20.16 -64.70 8.43
C LEU A 736 18.68 -64.58 8.14
N ALA A 737 18.01 -65.74 8.09
CA ALA A 737 16.52 -65.75 8.09
C ALA A 737 16.07 -65.96 9.53
N LEU A 738 15.48 -64.94 10.12
CA LEU A 738 15.08 -64.91 11.54
C LEU A 738 13.55 -65.08 11.65
N LEU A 739 13.11 -66.17 12.28
CA LEU A 739 11.68 -66.32 12.64
C LEU A 739 11.46 -65.67 13.98
N VAL A 740 10.64 -64.64 14.01
CA VAL A 740 10.35 -63.79 15.19
C VAL A 740 8.83 -63.63 15.39
N ASP A 741 8.42 -63.20 16.56
CA ASP A 741 7.06 -62.76 16.82
C ASP A 741 6.66 -61.55 15.93
N LYS A 742 5.41 -61.52 15.49
CA LYS A 742 4.96 -60.41 14.65
C LYS A 742 5.15 -59.01 15.28
N LYS A 743 5.17 -58.93 16.60
CA LYS A 743 5.38 -57.66 17.32
C LYS A 743 6.82 -57.13 17.25
N VAL A 744 7.77 -58.03 17.01
CA VAL A 744 9.22 -57.64 16.95
C VAL A 744 9.45 -56.69 15.78
N GLN A 745 9.97 -55.53 16.08
CA GLN A 745 10.34 -54.57 15.05
C GLN A 745 11.78 -54.80 14.55
N PHE A 746 12.05 -54.51 13.31
CA PHE A 746 13.41 -54.60 12.72
C PHE A 746 14.40 -53.75 13.51
N ALA A 747 14.02 -52.55 13.98
CA ALA A 747 14.86 -51.70 14.81
C ALA A 747 15.38 -52.35 16.08
N GLU A 748 14.65 -53.32 16.65
CA GLU A 748 15.10 -54.10 17.84
C GLU A 748 16.24 -55.05 17.43
N ILE A 749 16.12 -55.71 16.26
CA ILE A 749 17.15 -56.56 15.69
C ILE A 749 18.42 -55.76 15.40
N GLU A 750 18.26 -54.61 14.70
CA GLU A 750 19.35 -53.70 14.37
C GLU A 750 20.08 -53.23 15.64
N LYS A 751 19.31 -52.78 16.67
CA LYS A 751 19.89 -52.34 17.95
C LYS A 751 20.70 -53.43 18.62
N ILE A 752 20.16 -54.66 18.72
CA ILE A 752 20.86 -55.80 19.32
C ILE A 752 22.10 -56.14 18.52
N ALA A 753 22.04 -56.07 17.19
CA ALA A 753 23.21 -56.35 16.35
C ALA A 753 24.34 -55.38 16.59
N TYR A 754 24.07 -54.08 16.64
CA TYR A 754 25.11 -53.07 16.91
C TYR A 754 25.60 -53.06 18.37
N GLU A 755 24.72 -53.44 19.33
CA GLU A 755 25.17 -53.64 20.71
C GLU A 755 26.10 -54.86 20.83
N THR A 756 25.87 -55.88 20.00
CA THR A 756 26.65 -57.13 20.00
C THR A 756 28.01 -56.95 19.34
N GLU A 757 28.06 -56.30 18.19
CA GLU A 757 29.31 -56.02 17.48
C GLU A 757 29.41 -54.55 17.11
N LYS A 758 30.24 -53.80 17.82
CA LYS A 758 30.35 -52.35 17.72
C LYS A 758 31.38 -51.85 16.69
N LYS A 759 32.35 -52.70 16.36
CA LYS A 759 33.52 -52.28 15.55
C LYS A 759 33.47 -52.79 14.13
N LEU A 760 33.17 -54.07 13.97
CA LEU A 760 33.26 -54.75 12.68
C LEU A 760 31.92 -54.75 11.91
N LEU A 761 30.81 -54.63 12.60
CA LEU A 761 29.50 -54.52 11.95
C LEU A 761 29.30 -53.11 11.38
N LYS A 762 29.30 -53.01 10.06
CA LYS A 762 29.14 -51.71 9.37
C LYS A 762 27.70 -51.40 9.02
N ASP A 763 26.93 -52.43 8.61
CA ASP A 763 25.53 -52.25 8.19
C ASP A 763 24.65 -53.45 8.55
N VAL A 764 23.40 -53.23 8.81
CA VAL A 764 22.32 -54.21 9.01
C VAL A 764 21.17 -53.83 8.13
N SER A 765 20.83 -54.65 7.15
CA SER A 765 19.77 -54.37 6.19
C SER A 765 18.74 -55.49 6.15
N LEU A 766 17.48 -55.12 6.02
CA LEU A 766 16.36 -56.03 5.84
C LEU A 766 16.04 -56.10 4.34
N PHE A 767 16.15 -57.31 3.73
CA PHE A 767 15.91 -57.47 2.30
C PHE A 767 14.68 -58.31 1.97
N ASP A 768 14.09 -59.02 2.94
CA ASP A 768 12.83 -59.69 2.75
C ASP A 768 12.06 -59.82 4.06
N VAL A 769 10.71 -59.71 3.93
CA VAL A 769 9.75 -59.91 5.06
C VAL A 769 8.69 -60.90 4.60
N TYR A 770 8.68 -62.08 5.18
CA TYR A 770 7.71 -63.10 4.82
C TYR A 770 6.68 -63.29 5.95
N GLU A 771 5.41 -63.09 5.61
CA GLU A 771 4.24 -63.45 6.47
C GLU A 771 3.30 -64.34 5.67
N GLY A 772 3.43 -65.65 5.81
CA GLY A 772 2.66 -66.57 4.98
C GLY A 772 2.19 -67.84 5.72
N LYS A 773 1.38 -68.64 5.03
CA LYS A 773 0.74 -69.86 5.57
C LYS A 773 1.70 -70.94 6.04
N ASN A 774 3.01 -70.83 5.67
CA ASN A 774 4.02 -71.79 6.02
C ASN A 774 4.79 -71.43 7.32
N LEU A 775 4.29 -70.43 8.06
CA LEU A 775 4.85 -70.05 9.36
C LEU A 775 3.90 -70.35 10.49
N GLU A 776 4.42 -70.51 11.67
CA GLU A 776 3.62 -70.61 12.92
C GLU A 776 2.72 -69.41 13.08
N ALA A 777 1.49 -69.58 13.59
CA ALA A 777 0.57 -68.51 13.83
C ALA A 777 1.17 -67.46 14.78
N GLY A 778 1.14 -66.16 14.39
CA GLY A 778 1.73 -65.08 15.19
C GLY A 778 3.19 -64.84 14.94
N LYS A 779 3.85 -65.56 14.05
CA LYS A 779 5.24 -65.36 13.65
C LYS A 779 5.40 -64.74 12.27
N LYS A 780 6.54 -64.10 12.02
CA LYS A 780 7.00 -63.60 10.74
C LYS A 780 8.48 -63.91 10.54
N SER A 781 8.95 -63.96 9.30
CA SER A 781 10.36 -64.18 9.01
C SER A 781 10.94 -62.90 8.45
N TYR A 782 12.06 -62.45 9.07
CA TYR A 782 12.93 -61.39 8.55
C TYR A 782 14.16 -61.99 7.91
N ALA A 783 14.43 -61.64 6.66
CA ALA A 783 15.68 -61.92 6.01
C ALA A 783 16.63 -60.72 6.18
N VAL A 784 17.61 -60.84 7.04
CA VAL A 784 18.48 -59.77 7.48
C VAL A 784 19.90 -60.00 7.02
N SER A 785 20.53 -59.01 6.46
CA SER A 785 21.88 -59.01 5.99
C SER A 785 22.78 -58.19 6.93
N PHE A 786 23.91 -58.75 7.30
CA PHE A 786 24.89 -58.11 8.15
C PHE A 786 26.18 -57.89 7.35
N LEU A 787 26.62 -56.67 7.23
CA LEU A 787 27.83 -56.27 6.54
C LEU A 787 28.96 -56.07 7.57
N LEU A 788 29.97 -56.91 7.47
CA LEU A 788 31.14 -56.92 8.37
C LEU A 788 32.38 -56.44 7.64
N GLN A 789 33.16 -55.57 8.25
CA GLN A 789 34.42 -55.07 7.70
C GLN A 789 35.37 -54.61 8.80
N ASP A 790 36.64 -54.97 8.64
CA ASP A 790 37.72 -54.39 9.45
C ASP A 790 38.51 -53.40 8.62
N GLU A 791 38.90 -52.30 9.21
CA GLU A 791 39.67 -51.26 8.54
C GLU A 791 41.17 -51.58 8.45
N ASN A 792 41.66 -52.56 9.24
CA ASN A 792 43.07 -52.84 9.41
C ASN A 792 43.50 -54.20 8.82
N GLN A 793 42.56 -55.13 8.58
CA GLN A 793 42.83 -56.44 8.08
C GLN A 793 41.68 -57.12 7.36
N THR A 794 41.92 -58.11 6.52
CA THR A 794 40.92 -58.97 5.94
C THR A 794 40.29 -59.83 7.01
N LEU A 795 38.98 -59.94 7.10
CA LEU A 795 38.28 -60.83 8.01
C LEU A 795 38.44 -62.29 7.55
N ASN A 796 38.78 -63.18 8.48
CA ASN A 796 38.79 -64.57 8.23
C ASN A 796 37.54 -65.31 8.72
N ASP A 797 37.24 -66.49 8.20
CA ASP A 797 35.98 -67.19 8.47
C ASP A 797 35.80 -67.46 9.98
N LYS A 798 36.88 -67.79 10.72
CA LYS A 798 36.78 -68.01 12.18
C LYS A 798 36.30 -66.77 12.95
N MET A 799 36.76 -65.61 12.51
CA MET A 799 36.29 -64.33 13.13
C MET A 799 34.86 -64.07 12.78
N ILE A 800 34.47 -64.26 11.53
CA ILE A 800 33.12 -64.05 11.04
C ILE A 800 32.13 -64.94 11.74
N ASP A 801 32.44 -66.29 11.80
CA ASP A 801 31.59 -67.28 12.45
C ASP A 801 31.43 -67.02 13.95
N LYS A 802 32.47 -66.55 14.64
CA LYS A 802 32.38 -66.13 16.01
C LYS A 802 31.42 -64.93 16.21
N ILE A 803 31.48 -63.92 15.33
CA ILE A 803 30.60 -62.77 15.37
C ILE A 803 29.15 -63.20 15.08
N MET A 804 28.92 -63.99 14.05
CA MET A 804 27.61 -64.45 13.66
C MET A 804 26.97 -65.33 14.71
N SER A 805 27.71 -66.24 15.32
CA SER A 805 27.24 -67.07 16.40
C SER A 805 26.84 -66.25 17.62
N LYS A 806 27.61 -65.17 17.94
CA LYS A 806 27.26 -64.27 19.03
C LYS A 806 26.00 -63.41 18.71
N LEU A 807 25.86 -62.97 17.43
CA LEU A 807 24.68 -62.27 16.97
C LEU A 807 23.45 -63.17 17.08
N VAL A 808 23.48 -64.35 16.53
CA VAL A 808 22.35 -65.31 16.61
C VAL A 808 21.98 -65.56 18.08
N LYS A 809 22.93 -65.89 18.97
CA LYS A 809 22.66 -66.14 20.37
C LYS A 809 22.00 -64.91 21.04
N ASN A 810 22.46 -63.71 20.81
CA ASN A 810 21.87 -62.52 21.42
C ASN A 810 20.47 -62.22 20.86
N LEU A 811 20.19 -62.52 19.59
CA LEU A 811 18.86 -62.37 19.00
C LEU A 811 17.90 -63.43 19.52
N GLU A 812 18.37 -64.66 19.72
CA GLU A 812 17.63 -65.75 20.37
C GLU A 812 17.29 -65.36 21.81
N ASP A 813 18.30 -65.01 22.60
CA ASP A 813 18.15 -64.70 24.02
C ASP A 813 17.19 -63.44 24.28
N LYS A 814 17.26 -62.46 23.43
CA LYS A 814 16.52 -61.21 23.65
C LYS A 814 15.15 -61.10 22.92
N LEU A 815 15.01 -61.77 21.78
CA LEU A 815 13.80 -61.65 20.93
C LEU A 815 13.08 -62.99 20.66
N ASP A 816 13.58 -64.10 21.27
CA ASP A 816 13.11 -65.47 20.96
C ASP A 816 13.17 -65.76 19.43
N ALA A 817 14.16 -65.20 18.77
CA ALA A 817 14.38 -65.32 17.34
C ALA A 817 14.95 -66.78 17.07
N LYS A 818 14.36 -67.45 16.07
CA LYS A 818 14.86 -68.77 15.63
C LYS A 818 15.40 -68.66 14.20
N LEU A 819 16.47 -69.35 13.91
CA LEU A 819 16.95 -69.44 12.54
C LEU A 819 15.97 -70.32 11.72
N ARG A 820 15.60 -69.88 10.56
CA ARG A 820 14.76 -70.57 9.60
C ARG A 820 15.58 -71.34 8.58
#